data_f0dc29628cd739b9d29b421e6dda33b0
#
_entry.id   f0dc29628cd739b9d29b421e6dda33b0
#
_cell.length_a   1.000
_cell.length_b   1.000
_cell.length_c   1.000
_cell.angle_alpha   90.00
_cell.angle_beta   90.00
_cell.angle_gamma   90.00
#
_symmetry.space_group_name_H-M   'P 1'
#
loop_
_entity.id
_entity.type
_entity.pdbx_description
1 polymer ?
#
loop_
_entity_poly.entity_id
_entity_poly.type
_entity_poly.pdbx_seq_one_letter_code
_entity_poly.pdbx_strand_id
1 'polypeptide(L)'
;MSGKCPVMHGGNTSTGTSNKDWWPEALNLDILHQHDRKTNPMDPDFDYREEVKKLDFDALKQDVHALMTDSQAWWPADWGHYGGLMIRMAWHSAGTYRIADGRGGGGTGNQRFAPLNSWPDNVSLDKARRLLWPVKKKYGNKISWADLIILAGTVAYESMGLPAYGFSFGREDIWHPEKDIYWGAEKEWLAPSDERYGDVEQPETMENPLAAVQMGLIYVNPEGVNGQPDPLKTALQVRETFARMAMNDEETAALTAGGHTVGKCHGNGDAAALGAEPEASDVENQGFGWGNPTMDGKASNAVTSGIEGAWTTNPTKFDMGYFDLLFGHEWELRKSPAGAHQWEPIDIKEEDKPVDATDPSVRHNPIMTDADMAMKMDPTYRAICEKFMADPEYFKQTFAKAWFKLTHRDLGPKARYIGPEAPAEDLIWQDPVPAGSTDYCEEVVKQKIAESGLSISDMVSTAWDSARTYRGSDMRGGANGARIRLAPQKDWQGNEPTRLADVLKVYEQISADTGASIADVIVLAGSVAIEKAAKAAGYEVRVPFLKGRGDATDEMTDVDSFEPLEPLADGFRNWQKKDYIVKPEEMLLDRAQLMGLTAPEMTVLLGGMRVLGTNYGGTKHGVFTNREGQLTNDFFANLTDMGNSWKPVGNNVYEIRDRQTDAVKWTASRVDLVFGSNSLLRSYAEVYAQDDNGEKFVKDFVAAWTKVMNADRFDVV
;
A
#
# COMPACT_ATOMS: atom_id res chain seq x y z
N MET A 1 -52.83 -24.82 15.46
CA MET A 1 -51.38 -24.45 15.59
C MET A 1 -50.72 -24.97 14.32
N SER A 2 -50.37 -24.07 13.42
CA SER A 2 -49.63 -24.43 12.19
C SER A 2 -48.21 -24.83 12.60
N GLY A 3 -47.87 -26.09 12.46
CA GLY A 3 -46.56 -26.63 12.75
C GLY A 3 -45.50 -26.08 11.80
N LYS A 4 -45.01 -24.91 12.09
CA LYS A 4 -43.85 -24.33 11.39
C LYS A 4 -42.61 -25.03 11.92
N CYS A 5 -41.89 -25.72 11.04
CA CYS A 5 -40.57 -26.29 11.39
C CYS A 5 -39.66 -25.18 11.89
N PRO A 6 -39.13 -25.21 13.12
CA PRO A 6 -38.27 -24.16 13.65
C PRO A 6 -37.01 -23.93 12.81
N VAL A 7 -36.46 -24.96 12.19
CA VAL A 7 -35.30 -24.88 11.31
C VAL A 7 -35.60 -24.17 9.99
N MET A 8 -36.81 -24.40 9.44
CA MET A 8 -37.21 -23.78 8.15
C MET A 8 -37.66 -22.32 8.29
N HIS A 9 -37.94 -21.86 9.49
CA HIS A 9 -38.44 -20.50 9.72
C HIS A 9 -37.54 -19.62 10.57
N GLY A 10 -36.33 -20.06 10.86
CA GLY A 10 -35.26 -19.24 11.48
C GLY A 10 -35.58 -18.65 12.86
N GLY A 11 -36.62 -19.12 13.52
CA GLY A 11 -37.19 -18.41 14.65
C GLY A 11 -36.49 -18.56 15.98
N ASN A 12 -35.41 -19.35 16.09
CA ASN A 12 -34.81 -19.67 17.40
C ASN A 12 -33.29 -19.67 17.47
N THR A 13 -32.61 -19.07 16.49
CA THR A 13 -31.16 -18.84 16.63
C THR A 13 -30.94 -17.40 17.12
N SER A 14 -30.15 -17.25 18.15
CA SER A 14 -29.73 -15.94 18.70
C SER A 14 -28.74 -15.19 17.79
N THR A 15 -28.35 -15.81 16.70
CA THR A 15 -27.44 -15.29 15.70
C THR A 15 -28.15 -15.23 14.38
N GLY A 16 -27.94 -14.21 13.58
CA GLY A 16 -28.49 -13.89 12.27
C GLY A 16 -29.50 -14.86 11.68
N THR A 17 -30.61 -14.35 11.24
CA THR A 17 -31.73 -15.13 10.72
C THR A 17 -31.88 -15.01 9.21
N SER A 18 -31.04 -14.23 8.55
CA SER A 18 -31.04 -14.03 7.11
C SER A 18 -29.62 -13.93 6.55
N ASN A 19 -29.50 -14.14 5.22
CA ASN A 19 -28.21 -13.95 4.53
C ASN A 19 -27.67 -12.53 4.71
N LYS A 20 -28.52 -11.53 4.90
CA LYS A 20 -28.10 -10.15 5.15
C LYS A 20 -27.40 -9.96 6.49
N ASP A 21 -27.73 -10.79 7.48
CA ASP A 21 -27.18 -10.64 8.83
C ASP A 21 -25.77 -11.24 8.96
N TRP A 22 -25.47 -12.35 8.28
CA TRP A 22 -24.18 -13.02 8.43
C TRP A 22 -23.25 -12.90 7.21
N TRP A 23 -23.77 -12.68 5.99
CA TRP A 23 -22.93 -12.63 4.78
C TRP A 23 -21.87 -11.52 4.82
N PRO A 24 -22.19 -10.28 5.25
CA PRO A 24 -21.19 -9.22 5.32
C PRO A 24 -20.10 -9.44 6.38
N GLU A 25 -20.40 -10.27 7.39
CA GLU A 25 -19.47 -10.59 8.48
C GLU A 25 -18.63 -11.85 8.22
N ALA A 26 -18.84 -12.53 7.11
CA ALA A 26 -18.04 -13.68 6.71
C ALA A 26 -16.62 -13.22 6.35
N LEU A 27 -15.62 -14.06 6.65
CA LEU A 27 -14.23 -13.84 6.26
C LEU A 27 -14.15 -13.58 4.74
N ASN A 28 -13.65 -12.40 4.35
CA ASN A 28 -13.63 -11.95 2.96
C ASN A 28 -12.45 -12.52 2.17
N LEU A 29 -12.55 -13.79 1.79
CA LEU A 29 -11.51 -14.47 1.01
C LEU A 29 -11.39 -13.95 -0.44
N ASP A 30 -12.34 -13.15 -0.92
CA ASP A 30 -12.29 -12.57 -2.26
C ASP A 30 -11.08 -11.65 -2.46
N ILE A 31 -10.53 -11.06 -1.40
CA ILE A 31 -9.33 -10.23 -1.49
C ILE A 31 -8.10 -10.99 -2.00
N LEU A 32 -8.04 -12.31 -1.81
CA LEU A 32 -6.97 -13.15 -2.33
C LEU A 32 -7.09 -13.43 -3.84
N HIS A 33 -8.22 -13.07 -4.44
CA HIS A 33 -8.55 -13.34 -5.84
C HIS A 33 -9.02 -12.11 -6.62
N GLN A 34 -8.97 -10.91 -6.00
CA GLN A 34 -9.53 -9.69 -6.61
C GLN A 34 -8.88 -9.32 -7.95
N HIS A 35 -7.64 -9.72 -8.17
CA HIS A 35 -6.87 -9.47 -9.39
C HIS A 35 -6.61 -10.74 -10.19
N ASP A 36 -7.49 -11.73 -10.04
CA ASP A 36 -7.43 -12.97 -10.81
C ASP A 36 -7.54 -12.69 -12.32
N ARG A 37 -6.94 -13.59 -13.08
CA ARG A 37 -6.95 -13.56 -14.53
C ARG A 37 -8.35 -13.48 -15.14
N LYS A 38 -9.37 -13.96 -14.45
CA LYS A 38 -10.76 -13.89 -14.90
C LYS A 38 -11.31 -12.47 -15.06
N THR A 39 -10.74 -11.52 -14.33
CA THR A 39 -11.12 -10.10 -14.37
C THR A 39 -10.18 -9.27 -15.25
N ASN A 40 -9.03 -9.82 -15.65
CA ASN A 40 -8.06 -9.15 -16.49
C ASN A 40 -8.41 -9.34 -17.98
N PRO A 41 -8.69 -8.27 -18.75
CA PRO A 41 -9.07 -8.37 -20.17
C PRO A 41 -7.88 -8.58 -21.10
N MET A 42 -6.64 -8.54 -20.58
CA MET A 42 -5.43 -8.70 -21.38
C MET A 42 -5.18 -10.15 -21.73
N ASP A 43 -4.42 -10.39 -22.82
CA ASP A 43 -4.04 -11.73 -23.23
C ASP A 43 -3.25 -12.48 -22.15
N PRO A 44 -3.32 -13.82 -22.12
CA PRO A 44 -2.65 -14.64 -21.12
C PRO A 44 -1.14 -14.43 -20.97
N ASP A 45 -0.46 -14.08 -22.01
CA ASP A 45 0.97 -13.85 -22.10
C ASP A 45 1.34 -12.36 -22.15
N PHE A 46 0.36 -11.47 -21.91
CA PHE A 46 0.62 -10.04 -21.81
C PHE A 46 1.47 -9.72 -20.59
N ASP A 47 2.60 -9.08 -20.82
CA ASP A 47 3.50 -8.56 -19.80
C ASP A 47 3.70 -7.05 -20.04
N TYR A 48 3.10 -6.26 -19.16
CA TYR A 48 3.18 -4.81 -19.27
C TYR A 48 4.62 -4.30 -19.15
N ARG A 49 5.43 -4.92 -18.31
CA ARG A 49 6.83 -4.50 -18.10
C ARG A 49 7.69 -4.72 -19.35
N GLU A 50 7.35 -5.71 -20.17
CA GLU A 50 7.97 -5.91 -21.48
C GLU A 50 7.34 -5.01 -22.56
N GLU A 51 6.04 -4.73 -22.49
CA GLU A 51 5.37 -3.85 -23.45
C GLU A 51 5.83 -2.39 -23.31
N VAL A 52 6.00 -1.89 -22.10
CA VAL A 52 6.43 -0.50 -21.87
C VAL A 52 7.84 -0.22 -22.39
N LYS A 53 8.72 -1.23 -22.44
CA LYS A 53 10.06 -1.09 -23.04
C LYS A 53 10.03 -0.79 -24.54
N LYS A 54 8.91 -1.04 -25.21
CA LYS A 54 8.69 -0.76 -26.64
C LYS A 54 8.20 0.64 -26.92
N LEU A 55 8.03 1.48 -25.87
CA LEU A 55 7.63 2.88 -26.01
C LEU A 55 8.73 3.74 -26.64
N ASP A 56 8.32 4.70 -27.45
CA ASP A 56 9.10 5.89 -27.73
C ASP A 56 8.80 6.89 -26.59
N PHE A 57 9.66 6.91 -25.57
CA PHE A 57 9.50 7.72 -24.37
C PHE A 57 9.52 9.21 -24.68
N ASP A 58 10.39 9.64 -25.60
CA ASP A 58 10.51 11.05 -25.99
C ASP A 58 9.23 11.53 -26.69
N ALA A 59 8.71 10.73 -27.63
CA ALA A 59 7.46 11.05 -28.30
C ALA A 59 6.27 11.08 -27.32
N LEU A 60 6.20 10.15 -26.37
CA LEU A 60 5.17 10.16 -25.34
C LEU A 60 5.25 11.43 -24.48
N LYS A 61 6.43 11.80 -24.00
CA LYS A 61 6.62 13.04 -23.20
C LYS A 61 6.25 14.29 -24.00
N GLN A 62 6.61 14.35 -25.28
CA GLN A 62 6.22 15.47 -26.16
C GLN A 62 4.70 15.58 -26.31
N ASP A 63 4.00 14.47 -26.49
CA ASP A 63 2.53 14.47 -26.58
C ASP A 63 1.87 14.92 -25.27
N VAL A 64 2.36 14.42 -24.13
CA VAL A 64 1.88 14.83 -22.80
C VAL A 64 2.18 16.31 -22.56
N HIS A 65 3.37 16.79 -22.95
CA HIS A 65 3.73 18.20 -22.84
C HIS A 65 2.84 19.10 -23.73
N ALA A 66 2.56 18.68 -24.96
CA ALA A 66 1.67 19.40 -25.86
C ALA A 66 0.24 19.53 -25.31
N LEU A 67 -0.25 18.46 -24.65
CA LEU A 67 -1.55 18.47 -24.01
C LEU A 67 -1.67 19.55 -22.90
N MET A 68 -0.58 19.90 -22.22
CA MET A 68 -0.62 20.89 -21.13
C MET A 68 -1.19 22.25 -21.57
N THR A 69 -1.02 22.63 -22.84
CA THR A 69 -1.49 23.91 -23.38
C THR A 69 -2.57 23.78 -24.45
N ASP A 70 -3.05 22.56 -24.72
CA ASP A 70 -4.16 22.32 -25.68
C ASP A 70 -5.51 22.39 -24.96
N SER A 71 -5.92 23.60 -24.60
CA SER A 71 -7.15 23.87 -23.84
C SER A 71 -8.41 23.46 -24.62
N GLN A 72 -9.21 22.57 -24.04
CA GLN A 72 -10.41 22.02 -24.64
C GLN A 72 -11.67 22.80 -24.24
N ALA A 73 -12.52 23.15 -25.22
CA ALA A 73 -13.75 23.90 -24.95
C ALA A 73 -14.73 23.20 -23.99
N TRP A 74 -14.71 21.87 -23.95
CA TRP A 74 -15.57 21.11 -23.04
C TRP A 74 -15.06 21.13 -21.57
N TRP A 75 -13.77 21.39 -21.35
CA TRP A 75 -13.13 21.60 -20.05
C TRP A 75 -11.95 22.56 -20.20
N PRO A 76 -12.16 23.86 -20.16
CA PRO A 76 -11.11 24.87 -20.39
C PRO A 76 -10.03 24.83 -19.30
N ALA A 77 -8.78 25.05 -19.72
CA ALA A 77 -7.64 25.12 -18.81
C ALA A 77 -7.55 26.50 -18.15
N ASP A 78 -7.23 26.53 -16.85
CA ASP A 78 -6.90 27.76 -16.13
C ASP A 78 -5.64 28.39 -16.75
N TRP A 79 -5.69 29.67 -17.05
CA TRP A 79 -4.61 30.38 -17.76
C TRP A 79 -4.12 29.68 -19.05
N GLY A 80 -4.97 28.85 -19.64
CA GLY A 80 -4.62 28.08 -20.85
C GLY A 80 -3.63 26.92 -20.57
N HIS A 81 -3.45 26.50 -19.33
CA HIS A 81 -2.49 25.46 -18.94
C HIS A 81 -3.06 24.44 -17.95
N TYR A 82 -3.09 23.15 -18.33
CA TYR A 82 -3.62 22.08 -17.49
C TYR A 82 -2.69 21.62 -16.36
N GLY A 83 -1.50 22.19 -16.24
CA GLY A 83 -0.47 21.68 -15.30
C GLY A 83 -0.96 21.51 -13.88
N GLY A 84 -1.64 22.52 -13.30
CA GLY A 84 -2.18 22.40 -11.94
C GLY A 84 -3.17 21.25 -11.77
N LEU A 85 -4.02 21.01 -12.78
CA LEU A 85 -4.99 19.90 -12.78
C LEU A 85 -4.29 18.53 -12.89
N MET A 86 -3.26 18.41 -13.72
CA MET A 86 -2.51 17.15 -13.91
C MET A 86 -1.63 16.84 -12.70
N ILE A 87 -1.02 17.84 -12.08
CA ILE A 87 -0.27 17.68 -10.82
C ILE A 87 -1.22 17.18 -9.73
N ARG A 88 -2.38 17.82 -9.55
CA ARG A 88 -3.36 17.40 -8.56
C ARG A 88 -3.82 15.96 -8.79
N MET A 89 -4.07 15.56 -10.05
CA MET A 89 -4.44 14.18 -10.36
C MET A 89 -3.34 13.19 -9.97
N ALA A 90 -2.08 13.44 -10.31
CA ALA A 90 -0.96 12.57 -9.95
C ALA A 90 -0.73 12.53 -8.45
N TRP A 91 -0.80 13.68 -7.77
CA TRP A 91 -0.71 13.78 -6.31
C TRP A 91 -1.80 12.98 -5.61
N HIS A 92 -3.06 13.14 -6.01
CA HIS A 92 -4.21 12.44 -5.43
C HIS A 92 -4.24 10.94 -5.79
N SER A 93 -3.51 10.52 -6.80
CA SER A 93 -3.24 9.10 -7.06
C SER A 93 -2.18 8.57 -6.09
N ALA A 94 -1.03 9.24 -5.98
CA ALA A 94 0.10 8.82 -5.17
C ALA A 94 -0.11 9.03 -3.66
N GLY A 95 -0.82 10.07 -3.26
CA GLY A 95 -1.00 10.49 -1.86
C GLY A 95 -1.91 9.59 -1.02
N THR A 96 -2.54 8.59 -1.61
CA THR A 96 -3.28 7.56 -0.88
C THR A 96 -2.39 6.46 -0.30
N TYR A 97 -1.10 6.46 -0.60
CA TYR A 97 -0.14 5.51 -0.06
C TYR A 97 -0.04 5.56 1.46
N ARG A 98 0.04 4.39 2.10
CA ARG A 98 0.22 4.23 3.56
C ARG A 98 1.44 3.37 3.85
N ILE A 99 2.35 3.88 4.68
CA ILE A 99 3.55 3.14 5.06
C ILE A 99 3.24 1.91 5.93
N ALA A 100 2.14 1.95 6.69
CA ALA A 100 1.77 0.89 7.63
C ALA A 100 1.52 -0.46 6.95
N ASP A 101 0.88 -0.47 5.78
CA ASP A 101 0.58 -1.69 5.01
C ASP A 101 1.01 -1.62 3.54
N GLY A 102 1.58 -0.49 3.10
CA GLY A 102 2.02 -0.27 1.72
C GLY A 102 0.90 -0.14 0.70
N ARG A 103 -0.37 -0.17 1.12
CA ARG A 103 -1.53 -0.06 0.25
C ARG A 103 -1.80 1.39 -0.15
N GLY A 104 -2.67 1.57 -1.14
CA GLY A 104 -2.89 2.86 -1.77
C GLY A 104 -1.79 3.19 -2.80
N GLY A 105 -1.60 4.49 -3.06
CA GLY A 105 -0.60 4.97 -4.00
C GLY A 105 -1.05 4.95 -5.46
N GLY A 106 -0.15 5.33 -6.35
CA GLY A 106 -0.38 5.45 -7.79
C GLY A 106 -0.03 4.19 -8.60
N GLY A 107 0.45 3.13 -7.92
CA GLY A 107 1.09 1.98 -8.55
C GLY A 107 0.17 1.10 -9.42
N THR A 108 -1.14 1.20 -9.27
CA THR A 108 -2.13 0.34 -9.94
C THR A 108 -3.16 1.09 -10.78
N GLY A 109 -3.13 2.44 -10.75
CA GLY A 109 -4.12 3.27 -11.42
C GLY A 109 -5.53 3.17 -10.79
N ASN A 110 -5.60 2.86 -9.50
CA ASN A 110 -6.84 2.64 -8.75
C ASN A 110 -7.75 3.88 -8.65
N GLN A 111 -7.23 5.10 -8.89
CA GLN A 111 -8.03 6.32 -8.96
C GLN A 111 -9.14 6.26 -10.05
N ARG A 112 -9.07 5.33 -10.99
CA ARG A 112 -10.11 5.09 -12.00
C ARG A 112 -11.37 4.45 -11.42
N PHE A 113 -11.28 3.84 -10.24
CA PHE A 113 -12.32 3.02 -9.62
C PHE A 113 -12.87 3.61 -8.34
N ALA A 114 -14.08 3.19 -7.99
CA ALA A 114 -14.64 3.47 -6.67
C ALA A 114 -13.74 2.89 -5.53
N PRO A 115 -13.66 3.54 -4.36
CA PRO A 115 -14.34 4.79 -4.03
C PRO A 115 -13.59 6.05 -4.48
N LEU A 116 -12.33 5.92 -4.89
CA LEU A 116 -11.41 7.04 -5.12
C LEU A 116 -11.90 7.98 -6.23
N ASN A 117 -12.46 7.43 -7.33
CA ASN A 117 -12.96 8.24 -8.43
C ASN A 117 -14.13 9.16 -8.04
N SER A 118 -14.75 8.92 -6.89
CA SER A 118 -15.94 9.61 -6.40
C SER A 118 -15.74 10.34 -5.06
N TRP A 119 -14.54 10.36 -4.52
CA TRP A 119 -14.24 11.13 -3.31
C TRP A 119 -14.40 12.64 -3.54
N PRO A 120 -14.92 13.40 -2.56
CA PRO A 120 -15.04 14.86 -2.65
C PRO A 120 -13.71 15.56 -2.98
N ASP A 121 -12.61 15.05 -2.43
CA ASP A 121 -11.27 15.60 -2.71
C ASP A 121 -10.78 15.35 -4.15
N ASN A 122 -11.46 14.47 -4.89
CA ASN A 122 -11.16 14.14 -6.28
C ASN A 122 -12.11 14.81 -7.28
N VAL A 123 -12.86 15.84 -6.88
CA VAL A 123 -13.74 16.60 -7.79
C VAL A 123 -12.96 17.06 -9.00
N SER A 124 -13.53 16.85 -10.17
CA SER A 124 -13.01 17.19 -11.51
C SER A 124 -11.80 16.38 -12.00
N LEU A 125 -11.28 15.42 -11.25
CA LEU A 125 -10.19 14.53 -11.72
C LEU A 125 -10.67 13.49 -12.73
N ASP A 126 -11.96 13.21 -12.82
CA ASP A 126 -12.59 12.46 -13.90
C ASP A 126 -12.35 13.15 -15.26
N LYS A 127 -12.39 14.51 -15.30
CA LYS A 127 -12.07 15.30 -16.49
C LYS A 127 -10.57 15.24 -16.81
N ALA A 128 -9.70 15.31 -15.80
CA ALA A 128 -8.26 15.18 -15.98
C ALA A 128 -7.89 13.85 -16.67
N ARG A 129 -8.45 12.73 -16.19
CA ARG A 129 -8.25 11.43 -16.83
C ARG A 129 -8.78 11.38 -18.25
N ARG A 130 -9.94 12.03 -18.52
CA ARG A 130 -10.50 12.05 -19.87
C ARG A 130 -9.67 12.92 -20.82
N LEU A 131 -9.04 13.99 -20.34
CA LEU A 131 -8.08 14.80 -21.13
C LEU A 131 -6.87 13.98 -21.57
N LEU A 132 -6.41 13.01 -20.78
CA LEU A 132 -5.33 12.09 -21.16
C LEU A 132 -5.72 11.00 -22.16
N TRP A 133 -7.02 10.78 -22.39
CA TRP A 133 -7.48 9.70 -23.25
C TRP A 133 -6.89 9.70 -24.67
N PRO A 134 -6.73 10.82 -25.38
CA PRO A 134 -6.09 10.84 -26.69
C PRO A 134 -4.68 10.26 -26.68
N VAL A 135 -3.89 10.57 -25.64
CA VAL A 135 -2.54 10.03 -25.45
C VAL A 135 -2.61 8.55 -25.16
N LYS A 136 -3.43 8.13 -24.17
CA LYS A 136 -3.63 6.72 -23.83
C LYS A 136 -4.05 5.89 -25.05
N LYS A 137 -4.99 6.41 -25.84
CA LYS A 137 -5.47 5.77 -27.06
C LYS A 137 -4.37 5.63 -28.11
N LYS A 138 -3.49 6.62 -28.25
CA LYS A 138 -2.39 6.62 -29.24
C LYS A 138 -1.35 5.55 -28.92
N TYR A 139 -0.96 5.44 -27.66
CA TYR A 139 0.10 4.50 -27.23
C TYR A 139 -0.43 3.12 -26.80
N GLY A 140 -1.71 2.99 -26.56
CA GLY A 140 -2.41 1.72 -26.32
C GLY A 140 -1.87 0.97 -25.12
N ASN A 141 -1.59 -0.33 -25.31
CA ASN A 141 -1.14 -1.22 -24.24
C ASN A 141 0.32 -1.01 -23.81
N LYS A 142 1.08 -0.19 -24.54
CA LYS A 142 2.47 0.15 -24.19
C LYS A 142 2.57 1.13 -23.02
N ILE A 143 1.48 1.79 -22.65
CA ILE A 143 1.40 2.67 -21.48
C ILE A 143 0.19 2.31 -20.63
N SER A 144 0.40 2.05 -19.34
CA SER A 144 -0.68 1.88 -18.36
C SER A 144 -1.32 3.23 -18.01
N TRP A 145 -2.54 3.21 -17.50
CA TRP A 145 -3.12 4.39 -16.88
C TRP A 145 -2.34 4.83 -15.65
N ALA A 146 -1.85 3.87 -14.85
CA ALA A 146 -1.05 4.16 -13.67
C ALA A 146 0.20 4.98 -14.03
N ASP A 147 1.00 4.53 -14.98
CA ASP A 147 2.19 5.26 -15.43
C ASP A 147 1.83 6.60 -16.09
N LEU A 148 0.77 6.66 -16.91
CA LEU A 148 0.38 7.89 -17.61
C LEU A 148 -0.11 8.97 -16.65
N ILE A 149 -0.87 8.61 -15.61
CA ILE A 149 -1.35 9.56 -14.59
C ILE A 149 -0.15 10.21 -13.86
N ILE A 150 0.80 9.41 -13.44
CA ILE A 150 1.99 9.90 -12.72
C ILE A 150 2.91 10.68 -13.64
N LEU A 151 3.13 10.22 -14.89
CA LEU A 151 3.91 10.93 -15.88
C LEU A 151 3.34 12.31 -16.18
N ALA A 152 2.01 12.43 -16.30
CA ALA A 152 1.35 13.69 -16.55
C ALA A 152 1.65 14.75 -15.48
N GLY A 153 1.68 14.37 -14.19
CA GLY A 153 2.07 15.27 -13.09
C GLY A 153 3.54 15.70 -13.18
N THR A 154 4.44 14.79 -13.52
CA THR A 154 5.87 15.09 -13.66
C THR A 154 6.12 16.02 -14.86
N VAL A 155 5.55 15.72 -16.03
CA VAL A 155 5.64 16.57 -17.23
C VAL A 155 5.00 17.95 -17.00
N ALA A 156 3.95 18.02 -16.19
CA ALA A 156 3.33 19.30 -15.83
C ALA A 156 4.32 20.21 -15.08
N TYR A 157 5.06 19.70 -14.10
CA TYR A 157 6.10 20.48 -13.43
C TYR A 157 7.23 20.89 -14.38
N GLU A 158 7.68 20.00 -15.26
CA GLU A 158 8.70 20.32 -16.25
C GLU A 158 8.24 21.45 -17.20
N SER A 159 6.98 21.40 -17.64
CA SER A 159 6.39 22.44 -18.51
C SER A 159 6.26 23.81 -17.83
N MET A 160 6.27 23.83 -16.50
CA MET A 160 6.24 25.05 -15.68
C MET A 160 7.62 25.47 -15.15
N GLY A 161 8.68 24.80 -15.59
CA GLY A 161 10.07 25.21 -15.35
C GLY A 161 10.80 24.53 -14.22
N LEU A 162 10.27 23.45 -13.65
CA LEU A 162 10.97 22.61 -12.68
C LEU A 162 11.55 21.38 -13.38
N PRO A 163 12.88 21.20 -13.44
CA PRO A 163 13.46 19.92 -13.89
C PRO A 163 13.06 18.78 -12.97
N ALA A 164 12.55 17.69 -13.53
CA ALA A 164 12.26 16.49 -12.76
C ALA A 164 13.55 15.85 -12.21
N TYR A 165 13.50 15.26 -11.02
CA TYR A 165 14.58 14.42 -10.49
C TYR A 165 14.74 13.14 -11.31
N GLY A 166 13.64 12.62 -11.82
CA GLY A 166 13.56 11.43 -12.65
C GLY A 166 12.13 10.92 -12.80
N PHE A 167 12.00 9.87 -13.60
CA PHE A 167 10.76 9.13 -13.75
C PHE A 167 11.05 7.68 -14.12
N SER A 168 10.27 6.76 -13.54
CA SER A 168 10.30 5.35 -13.93
C SER A 168 8.90 4.86 -14.30
N PHE A 169 8.84 4.04 -15.33
CA PHE A 169 7.69 3.24 -15.72
C PHE A 169 7.70 1.88 -14.98
N GLY A 170 6.62 1.12 -15.16
CA GLY A 170 6.50 -0.25 -14.68
C GLY A 170 5.32 -0.48 -13.71
N ARG A 171 4.39 0.48 -13.63
CA ARG A 171 3.13 0.37 -12.87
C ARG A 171 2.10 -0.33 -13.73
N GLU A 172 1.65 -1.51 -13.31
CA GLU A 172 0.63 -2.26 -14.03
C GLU A 172 -0.77 -1.80 -13.65
N ASP A 173 -1.67 -1.75 -14.64
CA ASP A 173 -3.07 -1.44 -14.40
C ASP A 173 -3.79 -2.62 -13.77
N ILE A 174 -4.59 -2.35 -12.72
CA ILE A 174 -5.63 -3.28 -12.25
C ILE A 174 -6.92 -3.09 -13.03
N TRP A 175 -7.77 -4.13 -13.00
CA TRP A 175 -9.04 -4.19 -13.72
C TRP A 175 -10.24 -4.37 -12.80
N HIS A 176 -10.04 -4.21 -11.51
CA HIS A 176 -11.05 -4.33 -10.48
C HIS A 176 -10.70 -3.39 -9.30
N PRO A 177 -11.69 -2.77 -8.64
CA PRO A 177 -11.46 -2.01 -7.41
C PRO A 177 -10.72 -2.85 -6.35
N GLU A 178 -9.78 -2.25 -5.63
CA GLU A 178 -9.05 -2.90 -4.55
C GLU A 178 -9.92 -3.03 -3.30
N LYS A 179 -10.31 -4.25 -2.96
CA LYS A 179 -11.18 -4.57 -1.82
C LYS A 179 -10.43 -4.81 -0.52
N ASP A 180 -9.11 -4.97 -0.58
CA ASP A 180 -8.23 -5.16 0.55
C ASP A 180 -7.85 -3.85 1.25
N ILE A 181 -8.12 -2.70 0.62
CA ILE A 181 -7.83 -1.40 1.20
C ILE A 181 -8.97 -0.97 2.12
N TYR A 182 -8.67 -0.86 3.41
CA TYR A 182 -9.57 -0.25 4.37
C TYR A 182 -9.42 1.26 4.35
N TRP A 183 -10.50 1.97 3.97
CA TRP A 183 -10.51 3.43 3.87
C TRP A 183 -11.13 4.12 5.09
N GLY A 184 -11.80 3.39 5.96
CA GLY A 184 -12.48 3.87 7.15
C GLY A 184 -13.91 3.36 7.28
N ALA A 185 -14.47 3.44 8.50
CA ALA A 185 -15.82 2.95 8.81
C ALA A 185 -16.91 3.99 8.58
N GLU A 186 -16.56 5.23 8.31
CA GLU A 186 -17.49 6.35 8.19
C GLU A 186 -18.45 6.13 7.02
N LYS A 187 -19.70 6.52 7.25
CA LYS A 187 -20.78 6.45 6.24
C LYS A 187 -20.99 7.77 5.50
N GLU A 188 -20.44 8.85 6.04
CA GLU A 188 -20.57 10.20 5.51
C GLU A 188 -19.21 10.73 5.09
N TRP A 189 -19.17 11.42 3.94
CA TRP A 189 -17.98 12.13 3.50
C TRP A 189 -17.66 13.27 4.46
N LEU A 190 -16.38 13.44 4.75
CA LEU A 190 -15.86 14.53 5.59
C LEU A 190 -16.42 14.54 7.01
N ALA A 191 -16.87 13.39 7.53
CA ALA A 191 -17.24 13.25 8.95
C ALA A 191 -16.09 13.73 9.86
N PRO A 192 -16.40 14.21 11.09
CA PRO A 192 -15.39 14.70 12.01
C PRO A 192 -14.24 13.70 12.21
N SER A 193 -13.02 14.22 12.27
CA SER A 193 -11.79 13.41 12.34
C SER A 193 -11.61 12.68 13.69
N ASP A 194 -12.35 13.04 14.73
CA ASP A 194 -12.21 12.49 16.07
C ASP A 194 -12.48 10.99 16.16
N GLU A 195 -13.36 10.47 15.28
CA GLU A 195 -13.63 9.02 15.19
C GLU A 195 -12.49 8.25 14.54
N ARG A 196 -11.69 8.91 13.71
CA ARG A 196 -10.62 8.31 12.90
C ARG A 196 -9.25 8.47 13.53
N TYR A 197 -8.98 9.67 14.04
CA TYR A 197 -7.67 10.04 14.56
C TYR A 197 -7.64 10.15 16.10
N GLY A 198 -8.76 10.06 16.76
CA GLY A 198 -8.80 10.34 18.19
C GLY A 198 -8.32 11.76 18.49
N ASP A 199 -7.40 11.91 19.43
CA ASP A 199 -6.80 13.19 19.76
C ASP A 199 -5.49 13.39 18.98
N VAL A 200 -5.43 14.38 18.10
CA VAL A 200 -4.21 14.68 17.31
C VAL A 200 -3.00 15.08 18.17
N GLU A 201 -3.26 15.52 19.42
CA GLU A 201 -2.21 15.78 20.40
C GLU A 201 -1.68 14.49 21.08
N GLN A 202 -2.35 13.35 20.81
CA GLN A 202 -2.00 12.02 21.32
C GLN A 202 -1.95 11.02 20.17
N PRO A 203 -0.89 11.03 19.34
CA PRO A 203 -0.78 10.21 18.11
C PRO A 203 -0.99 8.71 18.32
N GLU A 204 -0.68 8.22 19.53
CA GLU A 204 -0.87 6.82 19.92
C GLU A 204 -2.34 6.40 20.01
N THR A 205 -3.27 7.35 20.09
CA THR A 205 -4.71 7.09 20.13
C THR A 205 -5.33 7.00 18.74
N MET A 206 -4.60 7.39 17.70
CA MET A 206 -5.09 7.44 16.34
C MET A 206 -5.24 6.06 15.72
N GLU A 207 -6.27 5.91 14.88
CA GLU A 207 -6.46 4.67 14.12
C GLU A 207 -5.34 4.47 13.10
N ASN A 208 -4.78 3.29 13.06
CA ASN A 208 -3.77 2.86 12.11
C ASN A 208 -4.37 1.70 11.27
N PRO A 209 -4.27 1.69 9.94
CA PRO A 209 -3.30 2.38 9.08
C PRO A 209 -3.83 3.62 8.33
N LEU A 210 -4.90 4.24 8.74
CA LEU A 210 -5.48 5.38 8.02
C LEU A 210 -4.47 6.53 7.83
N ALA A 211 -4.37 7.03 6.59
CA ALA A 211 -3.49 8.15 6.25
C ALA A 211 -4.22 9.49 6.29
N ALA A 212 -5.42 9.58 5.69
CA ALA A 212 -6.20 10.82 5.63
C ALA A 212 -6.96 11.08 6.93
N VAL A 213 -7.12 12.36 7.30
CA VAL A 213 -7.80 12.78 8.53
C VAL A 213 -9.31 12.59 8.48
N GLN A 214 -9.91 12.63 7.30
CA GLN A 214 -11.36 12.48 7.11
C GLN A 214 -11.63 11.59 5.90
N MET A 215 -12.74 10.86 5.92
CA MET A 215 -13.15 10.04 4.78
C MET A 215 -13.40 10.93 3.55
N GLY A 216 -12.78 10.56 2.44
CA GLY A 216 -12.93 11.29 1.18
C GLY A 216 -11.90 12.39 0.95
N LEU A 217 -10.98 12.62 1.88
CA LEU A 217 -9.76 13.41 1.70
C LEU A 217 -8.56 12.52 1.37
N ILE A 218 -7.58 13.10 0.68
CA ILE A 218 -6.30 12.42 0.42
C ILE A 218 -5.32 12.69 1.56
N TYR A 219 -5.37 13.89 2.18
CA TYR A 219 -4.48 14.30 3.25
C TYR A 219 -5.22 15.10 4.32
N VAL A 220 -5.16 16.43 4.37
CA VAL A 220 -5.78 17.27 5.41
C VAL A 220 -6.90 18.14 4.88
N ASN A 221 -7.82 18.54 5.76
CA ASN A 221 -8.85 19.49 5.39
C ASN A 221 -8.24 20.88 5.17
N PRO A 222 -8.39 21.49 3.99
CA PRO A 222 -7.77 22.78 3.67
C PRO A 222 -8.36 23.94 4.47
N GLU A 223 -9.55 23.78 5.06
CA GLU A 223 -10.19 24.74 5.95
C GLU A 223 -9.77 24.59 7.42
N GLY A 224 -8.81 23.71 7.72
CA GLY A 224 -8.39 23.39 9.08
C GLY A 224 -9.09 22.15 9.65
N VAL A 225 -8.74 21.79 10.88
CA VAL A 225 -9.24 20.60 11.57
C VAL A 225 -10.76 20.63 11.66
N ASN A 226 -11.42 19.64 11.04
CA ASN A 226 -12.88 19.56 10.93
C ASN A 226 -13.54 20.82 10.34
N GLY A 227 -12.85 21.51 9.43
CA GLY A 227 -13.33 22.76 8.84
C GLY A 227 -13.25 23.98 9.79
N GLN A 228 -12.46 23.89 10.84
CA GLN A 228 -12.24 24.97 11.79
C GLN A 228 -10.80 25.47 11.67
N PRO A 229 -10.57 26.69 11.15
CA PRO A 229 -9.22 27.21 10.96
C PRO A 229 -8.46 27.35 12.28
N ASP A 230 -7.37 26.60 12.38
CA ASP A 230 -6.37 26.65 13.46
C ASP A 230 -5.03 26.12 12.90
N PRO A 231 -4.17 27.00 12.39
CA PRO A 231 -2.92 26.59 11.73
C PRO A 231 -2.00 25.72 12.59
N LEU A 232 -1.97 25.90 13.92
CA LEU A 232 -1.12 25.09 14.78
C LEU A 232 -1.67 23.67 14.99
N LYS A 233 -2.98 23.52 15.09
CA LYS A 233 -3.60 22.18 15.08
C LYS A 233 -3.49 21.51 13.72
N THR A 234 -3.68 22.28 12.66
CA THR A 234 -3.49 21.79 11.29
C THR A 234 -2.05 21.31 11.06
N ALA A 235 -1.03 22.00 11.63
CA ALA A 235 0.36 21.55 11.56
C ALA A 235 0.57 20.14 12.13
N LEU A 236 -0.10 19.80 13.24
CA LEU A 236 -0.03 18.46 13.82
C LEU A 236 -0.66 17.40 12.88
N GLN A 237 -1.83 17.69 12.30
CA GLN A 237 -2.45 16.80 11.34
C GLN A 237 -1.63 16.64 10.05
N VAL A 238 -1.06 17.73 9.53
CA VAL A 238 -0.17 17.69 8.37
C VAL A 238 1.02 16.76 8.65
N ARG A 239 1.69 16.96 9.77
CA ARG A 239 2.85 16.14 10.17
C ARG A 239 2.49 14.66 10.27
N GLU A 240 1.41 14.33 10.97
CA GLU A 240 0.95 12.95 11.14
C GLU A 240 0.57 12.30 9.80
N THR A 241 -0.23 12.99 8.98
CA THR A 241 -0.69 12.46 7.69
C THR A 241 0.46 12.22 6.73
N PHE A 242 1.39 13.17 6.63
CA PHE A 242 2.56 13.03 5.76
C PHE A 242 3.56 11.99 6.28
N ALA A 243 3.72 11.85 7.61
CA ALA A 243 4.51 10.75 8.19
C ALA A 243 3.91 9.38 7.83
N ARG A 244 2.58 9.24 7.81
CA ARG A 244 1.90 8.01 7.34
C ARG A 244 2.09 7.75 5.85
N MET A 245 2.34 8.78 5.06
CA MET A 245 2.81 8.66 3.67
C MET A 245 4.34 8.51 3.58
N ALA A 246 5.02 8.39 4.72
CA ALA A 246 6.46 8.27 4.95
C ALA A 246 7.29 9.47 4.47
N MET A 247 6.73 10.67 4.60
CA MET A 247 7.43 11.94 4.40
C MET A 247 7.86 12.52 5.74
N ASN A 248 9.09 13.00 5.82
CA ASN A 248 9.57 13.78 6.97
C ASN A 248 9.12 15.25 6.87
N ASP A 249 9.41 16.06 7.89
CA ASP A 249 8.98 17.46 7.93
C ASP A 249 9.58 18.30 6.78
N GLU A 250 10.82 18.03 6.34
CA GLU A 250 11.44 18.76 5.24
C GLU A 250 10.79 18.40 3.89
N GLU A 251 10.55 17.12 3.64
CA GLU A 251 9.80 16.65 2.48
C GLU A 251 8.37 17.18 2.47
N THR A 252 7.71 17.21 3.62
CA THR A 252 6.34 17.73 3.80
C THR A 252 6.27 19.22 3.47
N ALA A 253 7.17 20.03 4.03
CA ALA A 253 7.21 21.46 3.74
C ALA A 253 7.56 21.74 2.27
N ALA A 254 8.50 20.97 1.69
CA ALA A 254 8.82 21.08 0.27
C ALA A 254 7.61 20.75 -0.61
N LEU A 255 6.92 19.64 -0.33
CA LEU A 255 5.74 19.20 -1.09
C LEU A 255 4.59 20.21 -0.99
N THR A 256 4.32 20.76 0.20
CA THR A 256 3.29 21.78 0.39
C THR A 256 3.62 23.03 -0.41
N ALA A 257 4.81 23.58 -0.24
CA ALA A 257 5.22 24.81 -0.93
C ALA A 257 5.31 24.63 -2.46
N GLY A 258 5.89 23.53 -2.92
CA GLY A 258 6.04 23.26 -4.36
C GLY A 258 4.72 22.87 -5.04
N GLY A 259 3.81 22.23 -4.31
CA GLY A 259 2.45 21.94 -4.78
C GLY A 259 1.63 23.21 -4.96
N HIS A 260 1.67 24.11 -3.99
CA HIS A 260 0.91 25.36 -3.99
C HIS A 260 1.61 26.51 -4.73
N THR A 261 2.82 26.30 -5.24
CA THR A 261 3.47 27.27 -6.13
C THR A 261 2.72 27.42 -7.47
N VAL A 262 1.94 26.41 -7.88
CA VAL A 262 1.24 26.36 -9.18
C VAL A 262 -0.23 26.03 -9.03
N GLY A 263 -1.04 26.42 -10.04
CA GLY A 263 -2.47 26.14 -10.06
C GLY A 263 -3.31 27.05 -9.15
N LYS A 264 -4.54 26.64 -8.90
CA LYS A 264 -5.50 27.34 -8.03
C LYS A 264 -6.51 26.36 -7.42
N CYS A 265 -7.15 26.80 -6.34
CA CYS A 265 -8.40 26.23 -5.85
C CYS A 265 -9.60 26.83 -6.60
N HIS A 266 -10.72 26.08 -6.65
CA HIS A 266 -11.96 26.49 -7.30
C HIS A 266 -13.11 26.50 -6.29
N GLY A 267 -13.71 27.66 -6.10
CA GLY A 267 -14.80 27.89 -5.15
C GLY A 267 -15.60 29.15 -5.49
N ASN A 268 -15.61 29.55 -6.78
CA ASN A 268 -16.37 30.71 -7.23
C ASN A 268 -17.84 30.37 -7.52
N GLY A 269 -18.17 29.11 -7.72
CA GLY A 269 -19.52 28.63 -7.93
C GLY A 269 -20.26 28.29 -6.63
N ASP A 270 -21.57 28.03 -6.76
CA ASP A 270 -22.38 27.52 -5.66
C ASP A 270 -22.12 26.03 -5.45
N ALA A 271 -21.48 25.68 -4.34
CA ALA A 271 -21.20 24.27 -4.00
C ALA A 271 -22.48 23.43 -3.83
N ALA A 272 -23.60 24.04 -3.41
CA ALA A 272 -24.88 23.34 -3.27
C ALA A 272 -25.52 22.96 -4.62
N ALA A 273 -25.04 23.54 -5.72
CA ALA A 273 -25.50 23.23 -7.08
C ALA A 273 -24.69 22.11 -7.74
N LEU A 274 -23.65 21.57 -7.10
CA LEU A 274 -22.90 20.43 -7.61
C LEU A 274 -23.79 19.20 -7.72
N GLY A 275 -23.73 18.55 -8.88
CA GLY A 275 -24.37 17.26 -9.13
C GLY A 275 -23.62 16.11 -8.41
N ALA A 276 -24.17 14.92 -8.59
CA ALA A 276 -23.61 13.71 -8.00
C ALA A 276 -22.17 13.42 -8.51
N GLU A 277 -21.41 12.73 -7.70
CA GLU A 277 -20.10 12.16 -8.02
C GLU A 277 -20.20 11.14 -9.18
N PRO A 278 -19.08 10.76 -9.84
CA PRO A 278 -19.09 9.88 -11.01
C PRO A 278 -19.87 8.57 -10.86
N GLU A 279 -19.73 7.87 -9.72
CA GLU A 279 -20.42 6.59 -9.49
C GLU A 279 -21.91 6.73 -9.23
N ALA A 280 -22.37 7.90 -8.82
CA ALA A 280 -23.79 8.19 -8.57
C ALA A 280 -24.45 9.02 -9.69
N SER A 281 -23.69 9.44 -10.69
CA SER A 281 -24.17 10.21 -11.83
C SER A 281 -25.00 9.34 -12.79
N ASP A 282 -25.97 9.98 -13.46
CA ASP A 282 -26.80 9.32 -14.47
C ASP A 282 -25.98 8.78 -15.65
N VAL A 283 -26.46 7.71 -16.27
CA VAL A 283 -25.74 6.96 -17.32
C VAL A 283 -25.37 7.81 -18.53
N GLU A 284 -26.13 8.83 -18.85
CA GLU A 284 -25.86 9.76 -19.96
C GLU A 284 -24.64 10.65 -19.69
N ASN A 285 -24.20 10.82 -18.46
CA ASN A 285 -22.98 11.56 -18.09
C ASN A 285 -21.70 10.77 -18.40
N GLN A 286 -21.79 9.49 -18.72
CA GLN A 286 -20.69 8.65 -19.21
C GLN A 286 -19.46 8.65 -18.30
N GLY A 287 -19.68 8.61 -16.97
CA GLY A 287 -18.63 8.60 -15.95
C GLY A 287 -18.09 9.97 -15.59
N PHE A 288 -18.71 11.04 -16.03
CA PHE A 288 -18.47 12.37 -15.49
C PHE A 288 -19.40 12.66 -14.33
N GLY A 289 -18.86 13.13 -13.23
CA GLY A 289 -19.60 13.61 -12.07
C GLY A 289 -19.53 15.11 -11.89
N TRP A 290 -20.12 15.58 -10.80
CA TRP A 290 -20.07 16.96 -10.32
C TRP A 290 -20.50 18.01 -11.35
N GLY A 291 -21.48 17.67 -12.18
CA GLY A 291 -22.10 18.61 -13.11
C GLY A 291 -22.77 19.76 -12.37
N ASN A 292 -22.68 20.97 -12.91
CA ASN A 292 -23.38 22.13 -12.35
C ASN A 292 -24.28 22.75 -13.43
N PRO A 293 -25.60 22.43 -13.41
CA PRO A 293 -26.50 22.87 -14.48
C PRO A 293 -26.78 24.38 -14.44
N THR A 294 -26.56 25.07 -13.30
CA THR A 294 -26.87 26.48 -13.13
C THR A 294 -25.77 27.42 -13.62
N MET A 295 -24.51 26.91 -13.67
CA MET A 295 -23.33 27.74 -13.96
C MET A 295 -22.37 27.06 -14.96
N ASP A 296 -22.81 26.06 -15.69
CA ASP A 296 -22.05 25.14 -16.55
C ASP A 296 -20.89 24.37 -15.87
N GLY A 297 -20.53 24.71 -14.62
CA GLY A 297 -19.63 23.98 -13.72
C GLY A 297 -18.17 23.85 -14.18
N LYS A 298 -17.72 24.70 -15.09
CA LYS A 298 -16.36 24.67 -15.66
C LYS A 298 -15.71 26.05 -15.66
N ALA A 299 -14.43 26.10 -15.92
CA ALA A 299 -13.63 27.32 -15.91
C ALA A 299 -13.82 28.11 -14.59
N SER A 300 -14.16 29.42 -14.66
CA SER A 300 -14.40 30.23 -13.47
C SER A 300 -15.59 29.78 -12.59
N ASN A 301 -16.46 28.91 -13.11
CA ASN A 301 -17.61 28.38 -12.38
C ASN A 301 -17.36 26.98 -11.79
N ALA A 302 -16.17 26.42 -11.96
CA ALA A 302 -15.80 25.16 -11.33
C ALA A 302 -15.78 25.30 -9.79
N VAL A 303 -16.16 24.23 -9.11
CA VAL A 303 -16.05 24.11 -7.66
C VAL A 303 -15.35 22.80 -7.34
N THR A 304 -14.28 22.86 -6.55
CA THR A 304 -13.56 21.67 -6.05
C THR A 304 -13.58 21.62 -4.54
N SER A 305 -12.68 22.36 -3.85
CA SER A 305 -12.64 22.45 -2.39
C SER A 305 -13.59 23.50 -1.80
N GLY A 306 -14.15 24.37 -2.63
CA GLY A 306 -14.89 25.55 -2.19
C GLY A 306 -14.00 26.75 -1.85
N ILE A 307 -12.71 26.59 -1.66
CA ILE A 307 -11.72 27.67 -1.58
C ILE A 307 -11.52 28.23 -2.99
N GLU A 308 -11.39 29.57 -3.14
CA GLU A 308 -11.23 30.22 -4.45
C GLU A 308 -9.97 31.05 -4.51
N GLY A 309 -9.09 30.75 -5.46
CA GLY A 309 -7.95 31.57 -5.79
C GLY A 309 -6.65 30.80 -6.00
N ALA A 310 -5.64 31.53 -6.49
CA ALA A 310 -4.26 31.03 -6.65
C ALA A 310 -3.42 31.43 -5.44
N TRP A 311 -2.37 30.66 -5.18
CA TRP A 311 -1.40 30.92 -4.10
C TRP A 311 -0.33 31.93 -4.49
N THR A 312 -0.07 32.07 -5.81
CA THR A 312 1.06 32.84 -6.32
C THR A 312 0.63 33.80 -7.43
N THR A 313 1.46 34.82 -7.68
CA THR A 313 1.25 35.78 -8.77
C THR A 313 1.33 35.10 -10.15
N ASN A 314 2.12 34.02 -10.26
CA ASN A 314 2.38 33.31 -11.52
C ASN A 314 2.00 31.81 -11.42
N PRO A 315 0.72 31.46 -11.43
CA PRO A 315 0.27 30.09 -11.13
C PRO A 315 0.64 29.01 -12.16
N THR A 316 1.23 29.39 -13.28
CA THR A 316 1.72 28.47 -14.32
C THR A 316 3.24 28.39 -14.38
N LYS A 317 3.93 28.88 -13.34
CA LYS A 317 5.39 28.88 -13.27
C LYS A 317 5.86 28.38 -11.91
N PHE A 318 6.79 27.45 -11.90
CA PHE A 318 7.44 27.01 -10.68
C PHE A 318 8.55 27.99 -10.28
N ASP A 319 8.29 28.82 -9.28
CA ASP A 319 9.23 29.83 -8.78
C ASP A 319 9.11 29.98 -7.24
N MET A 320 9.70 31.05 -6.68
CA MET A 320 9.68 31.31 -5.23
C MET A 320 8.46 32.12 -4.77
N GLY A 321 7.51 32.42 -5.65
CA GLY A 321 6.36 33.28 -5.36
C GLY A 321 5.49 32.82 -4.19
N TYR A 322 5.43 31.52 -3.93
CA TYR A 322 4.75 31.00 -2.75
C TYR A 322 5.34 31.55 -1.44
N PHE A 323 6.66 31.46 -1.29
CA PHE A 323 7.34 31.96 -0.10
C PHE A 323 7.32 33.48 -0.02
N ASP A 324 7.50 34.16 -1.16
CA ASP A 324 7.49 35.63 -1.23
C ASP A 324 6.16 36.18 -0.72
N LEU A 325 5.04 35.54 -1.09
CA LEU A 325 3.72 35.96 -0.64
C LEU A 325 3.43 35.49 0.79
N LEU A 326 3.64 34.22 1.11
CA LEU A 326 3.32 33.68 2.45
C LEU A 326 4.05 34.41 3.56
N PHE A 327 5.35 34.67 3.41
CA PHE A 327 6.17 35.32 4.43
C PHE A 327 6.23 36.85 4.28
N GLY A 328 5.96 37.39 3.07
CA GLY A 328 6.01 38.82 2.79
C GLY A 328 4.79 39.62 3.26
N HIS A 329 3.69 38.96 3.58
CA HIS A 329 2.44 39.61 3.94
C HIS A 329 1.89 39.11 5.28
N GLU A 330 1.04 39.94 5.92
CA GLU A 330 0.13 39.53 6.99
C GLU A 330 -1.20 39.04 6.38
N TRP A 331 -1.81 38.06 7.01
CA TRP A 331 -2.97 37.35 6.49
C TRP A 331 -4.18 37.49 7.43
N GLU A 332 -5.38 37.57 6.85
CA GLU A 332 -6.63 37.54 7.59
C GLU A 332 -7.57 36.47 7.04
N LEU A 333 -8.37 35.88 7.95
CA LEU A 333 -9.34 34.86 7.59
C LEU A 333 -10.54 35.48 6.87
N ARG A 334 -10.89 34.95 5.70
CA ARG A 334 -12.00 35.36 4.85
C ARG A 334 -12.88 34.16 4.47
N LYS A 335 -13.99 34.46 3.80
CA LYS A 335 -14.83 33.47 3.14
C LYS A 335 -14.70 33.59 1.63
N SER A 336 -14.56 32.44 0.95
CA SER A 336 -14.67 32.35 -0.51
C SER A 336 -16.09 32.63 -0.99
N PRO A 337 -16.33 32.82 -2.27
CA PRO A 337 -17.69 32.92 -2.82
C PRO A 337 -18.56 31.70 -2.53
N ALA A 338 -18.00 30.49 -2.51
CA ALA A 338 -18.68 29.25 -2.12
C ALA A 338 -18.88 29.10 -0.57
N GLY A 339 -18.31 30.01 0.21
CA GLY A 339 -18.47 30.04 1.68
C GLY A 339 -17.40 29.29 2.48
N ALA A 340 -16.37 28.72 1.84
CA ALA A 340 -15.25 28.09 2.51
C ALA A 340 -14.31 29.11 3.18
N HIS A 341 -13.64 28.69 4.26
CA HIS A 341 -12.62 29.51 4.89
C HIS A 341 -11.33 29.53 4.08
N GLN A 342 -10.76 30.71 3.90
CA GLN A 342 -9.47 30.93 3.27
C GLN A 342 -8.75 32.11 3.89
N TRP A 343 -7.44 32.16 3.78
CA TRP A 343 -6.61 33.26 4.23
C TRP A 343 -6.27 34.17 3.05
N GLU A 344 -6.47 35.49 3.21
CA GLU A 344 -6.13 36.49 2.21
C GLU A 344 -5.18 37.53 2.79
N PRO A 345 -4.27 38.13 1.98
CA PRO A 345 -3.33 39.13 2.47
C PRO A 345 -4.07 40.44 2.81
N ILE A 346 -3.67 41.08 3.92
CA ILE A 346 -4.28 42.34 4.38
C ILE A 346 -3.93 43.50 3.43
N ASP A 347 -2.65 43.63 3.11
CA ASP A 347 -2.12 44.68 2.26
C ASP A 347 -1.30 44.05 1.12
N ILE A 348 -1.83 44.06 -0.10
CA ILE A 348 -1.14 43.55 -1.28
C ILE A 348 -1.22 44.56 -2.42
N LYS A 349 -0.12 44.74 -3.12
CA LYS A 349 -0.07 45.59 -4.30
C LYS A 349 -0.79 44.92 -5.46
N GLU A 350 -1.37 45.75 -6.35
CA GLU A 350 -2.10 45.24 -7.52
C GLU A 350 -1.22 44.38 -8.43
N GLU A 351 0.07 44.73 -8.55
CA GLU A 351 1.04 44.01 -9.38
C GLU A 351 1.37 42.61 -8.86
N ASP A 352 1.24 42.35 -7.55
CA ASP A 352 1.52 41.09 -6.90
C ASP A 352 0.32 40.12 -6.92
N LYS A 353 -0.86 40.63 -7.30
CA LYS A 353 -2.06 39.80 -7.41
C LYS A 353 -2.05 38.97 -8.69
N PRO A 354 -2.41 37.66 -8.63
CA PRO A 354 -2.62 36.84 -9.81
C PRO A 354 -3.72 37.42 -10.71
N VAL A 355 -3.55 37.31 -12.03
CA VAL A 355 -4.65 37.58 -12.97
C VAL A 355 -5.70 36.47 -12.89
N ASP A 356 -6.95 36.78 -13.23
CA ASP A 356 -8.00 35.78 -13.32
C ASP A 356 -7.64 34.66 -14.33
N ALA A 357 -8.05 33.44 -14.05
CA ALA A 357 -7.70 32.29 -14.88
C ALA A 357 -8.29 32.32 -16.28
N THR A 358 -9.36 33.11 -16.49
CA THR A 358 -10.12 33.21 -17.77
C THR A 358 -10.17 34.62 -18.34
N ASP A 359 -10.06 35.66 -17.50
CA ASP A 359 -10.09 37.08 -17.90
C ASP A 359 -8.82 37.80 -17.41
N PRO A 360 -7.82 37.97 -18.28
CA PRO A 360 -6.55 38.61 -17.92
C PRO A 360 -6.67 40.11 -17.57
N SER A 361 -7.84 40.71 -17.72
CA SER A 361 -8.09 42.10 -17.32
C SER A 361 -8.46 42.22 -15.82
N VAL A 362 -8.77 41.12 -15.16
CA VAL A 362 -9.17 41.04 -13.73
C VAL A 362 -8.01 40.44 -12.92
N ARG A 363 -7.85 40.97 -11.71
CA ARG A 363 -6.90 40.42 -10.72
C ARG A 363 -7.63 40.09 -9.42
N HIS A 364 -7.16 39.02 -8.77
CA HIS A 364 -7.70 38.56 -7.48
C HIS A 364 -6.63 38.61 -6.41
N ASN A 365 -7.02 38.62 -5.13
CA ASN A 365 -6.08 38.37 -4.07
C ASN A 365 -5.57 36.93 -4.16
N PRO A 366 -4.29 36.70 -3.93
CA PRO A 366 -3.81 35.34 -3.66
C PRO A 366 -4.41 34.81 -2.36
N ILE A 367 -4.45 33.50 -2.23
CA ILE A 367 -5.00 32.84 -1.02
C ILE A 367 -3.96 31.93 -0.39
N MET A 368 -4.17 31.65 0.89
CA MET A 368 -3.54 30.54 1.61
C MET A 368 -4.60 29.67 2.27
N THR A 369 -4.31 28.37 2.33
CA THR A 369 -5.09 27.42 3.12
C THR A 369 -4.61 27.42 4.57
N ASP A 370 -5.32 26.74 5.46
CA ASP A 370 -4.89 26.60 6.84
C ASP A 370 -3.57 25.82 6.96
N ALA A 371 -3.31 24.87 6.05
CA ALA A 371 -2.04 24.15 5.96
C ALA A 371 -0.87 25.06 5.53
N ASP A 372 -1.10 26.04 4.64
CA ASP A 372 -0.07 27.02 4.27
C ASP A 372 0.27 27.92 5.46
N MET A 373 -0.74 28.34 6.20
CA MET A 373 -0.52 29.12 7.41
C MET A 373 0.23 28.29 8.48
N ALA A 374 0.03 26.97 8.51
CA ALA A 374 0.82 26.08 9.35
C ALA A 374 2.32 26.14 9.00
N MET A 375 2.67 26.22 7.69
CA MET A 375 4.08 26.37 7.26
C MET A 375 4.71 27.68 7.79
N LYS A 376 3.91 28.74 7.93
CA LYS A 376 4.37 30.03 8.48
C LYS A 376 4.41 30.04 10.01
N MET A 377 3.47 29.36 10.68
CA MET A 377 3.22 29.55 12.13
C MET A 377 3.85 28.44 12.99
N ASP A 378 3.94 27.20 12.51
CA ASP A 378 4.63 26.12 13.24
C ASP A 378 6.15 26.37 13.25
N PRO A 379 6.82 26.35 14.41
CA PRO A 379 8.25 26.69 14.48
C PRO A 379 9.15 25.79 13.64
N THR A 380 8.84 24.51 13.54
CA THR A 380 9.64 23.52 12.77
C THR A 380 9.48 23.76 11.26
N TYR A 381 8.25 23.85 10.79
CA TYR A 381 7.98 24.12 9.36
C TYR A 381 8.49 25.50 8.94
N ARG A 382 8.34 26.51 9.81
CA ARG A 382 8.88 27.85 9.56
C ARG A 382 10.39 27.83 9.34
N ALA A 383 11.14 27.17 10.21
CA ALA A 383 12.58 27.06 10.09
C ALA A 383 13.02 26.37 8.78
N ILE A 384 12.27 25.35 8.35
CA ILE A 384 12.50 24.68 7.07
C ILE A 384 12.22 25.63 5.91
N CYS A 385 11.07 26.34 5.93
CA CYS A 385 10.73 27.31 4.89
C CYS A 385 11.75 28.47 4.80
N GLU A 386 12.23 28.98 5.92
CA GLU A 386 13.29 30.00 5.95
C GLU A 386 14.60 29.49 5.33
N LYS A 387 14.96 28.21 5.51
CA LYS A 387 16.08 27.57 4.83
C LYS A 387 15.86 27.50 3.31
N PHE A 388 14.65 27.15 2.86
CA PHE A 388 14.31 27.12 1.46
C PHE A 388 14.34 28.52 0.80
N MET A 389 13.88 29.54 1.52
CA MET A 389 13.96 30.93 1.05
C MET A 389 15.41 31.42 0.91
N ALA A 390 16.29 30.99 1.82
CA ALA A 390 17.71 31.34 1.78
C ALA A 390 18.47 30.63 0.64
N ASP A 391 18.00 29.45 0.21
CA ASP A 391 18.61 28.68 -0.88
C ASP A 391 17.53 28.10 -1.82
N PRO A 392 17.09 28.87 -2.84
CA PRO A 392 16.09 28.45 -3.80
C PRO A 392 16.43 27.19 -4.60
N GLU A 393 17.72 26.94 -4.86
CA GLU A 393 18.14 25.73 -5.58
C GLU A 393 18.04 24.49 -4.68
N TYR A 394 18.34 24.63 -3.40
CA TYR A 394 18.10 23.59 -2.41
C TYR A 394 16.61 23.24 -2.31
N PHE A 395 15.74 24.24 -2.29
CA PHE A 395 14.27 24.02 -2.33
C PHE A 395 13.85 23.21 -3.56
N LYS A 396 14.26 23.63 -4.76
CA LYS A 396 13.90 22.94 -6.00
C LYS A 396 14.36 21.49 -6.00
N GLN A 397 15.59 21.23 -5.54
CA GLN A 397 16.14 19.87 -5.46
C GLN A 397 15.41 19.03 -4.42
N THR A 398 15.11 19.58 -3.25
CA THR A 398 14.37 18.90 -2.19
C THR A 398 12.96 18.57 -2.65
N PHE A 399 12.28 19.53 -3.29
CA PHE A 399 10.96 19.28 -3.86
C PHE A 399 10.99 18.21 -4.96
N ALA A 400 11.93 18.28 -5.90
CA ALA A 400 12.02 17.31 -6.99
C ALA A 400 12.26 15.87 -6.45
N LYS A 401 13.11 15.72 -5.43
CA LYS A 401 13.33 14.43 -4.77
C LYS A 401 12.09 13.97 -3.97
N ALA A 402 11.42 14.87 -3.26
CA ALA A 402 10.22 14.56 -2.52
C ALA A 402 9.04 14.17 -3.45
N TRP A 403 8.88 14.88 -4.58
CA TRP A 403 7.93 14.50 -5.63
C TRP A 403 8.24 13.12 -6.22
N PHE A 404 9.49 12.84 -6.50
CA PHE A 404 9.92 11.53 -6.97
C PHE A 404 9.59 10.44 -5.93
N LYS A 405 9.92 10.66 -4.65
CA LYS A 405 9.59 9.74 -3.57
C LYS A 405 8.08 9.52 -3.46
N LEU A 406 7.28 10.59 -3.42
CA LEU A 406 5.82 10.53 -3.36
C LEU A 406 5.24 9.62 -4.45
N THR A 407 5.74 9.75 -5.67
CA THR A 407 5.19 9.10 -6.87
C THR A 407 5.81 7.74 -7.20
N HIS A 408 6.90 7.32 -6.51
CA HIS A 408 7.64 6.09 -6.83
C HIS A 408 7.82 5.12 -5.66
N ARG A 409 7.46 5.50 -4.44
CA ARG A 409 7.70 4.64 -3.28
C ARG A 409 6.91 3.33 -3.29
N ASP A 410 5.77 3.28 -3.99
CA ASP A 410 4.92 2.10 -4.19
C ASP A 410 5.33 1.27 -5.42
N LEU A 411 6.35 1.70 -6.16
CA LEU A 411 6.88 0.97 -7.31
C LEU A 411 7.87 -0.14 -6.92
N GLY A 412 8.34 -0.13 -5.69
CA GLY A 412 9.31 -1.09 -5.17
C GLY A 412 10.77 -0.67 -5.40
N PRO A 413 11.70 -1.63 -5.30
CA PRO A 413 13.13 -1.35 -5.41
C PRO A 413 13.53 -0.94 -6.83
N LYS A 414 14.68 -0.27 -6.95
CA LYS A 414 15.23 0.23 -8.23
C LYS A 414 15.34 -0.84 -9.33
N ALA A 415 15.52 -2.12 -8.98
CA ALA A 415 15.50 -3.22 -9.94
C ALA A 415 14.21 -3.33 -10.77
N ARG A 416 13.11 -2.74 -10.27
CA ARG A 416 11.84 -2.65 -10.97
C ARG A 416 11.71 -1.46 -11.92
N TYR A 417 12.64 -0.51 -11.89
CA TYR A 417 12.54 0.74 -12.64
C TYR A 417 12.82 0.53 -14.13
N ILE A 418 12.01 1.16 -14.97
CA ILE A 418 12.07 1.06 -16.44
C ILE A 418 12.06 2.47 -17.03
N GLY A 419 12.90 2.70 -18.00
CA GLY A 419 12.94 3.93 -18.78
C GLY A 419 14.24 4.71 -18.66
N PRO A 420 14.48 5.65 -19.59
CA PRO A 420 15.75 6.37 -19.70
C PRO A 420 15.96 7.42 -18.60
N GLU A 421 14.90 7.83 -17.92
CA GLU A 421 14.94 8.84 -16.85
C GLU A 421 14.91 8.24 -15.45
N ALA A 422 15.00 6.91 -15.32
CA ALA A 422 15.13 6.26 -14.03
C ALA A 422 16.44 6.68 -13.37
N PRO A 423 16.42 7.26 -12.14
CA PRO A 423 17.62 7.74 -11.48
C PRO A 423 18.65 6.62 -11.26
N ALA A 424 19.92 6.93 -11.53
CA ALA A 424 21.01 5.99 -11.29
C ALA A 424 21.39 5.86 -9.80
N GLU A 425 21.09 6.88 -8.99
CA GLU A 425 21.30 6.91 -7.55
C GLU A 425 20.41 5.90 -6.83
N ASP A 426 20.94 5.20 -5.83
CA ASP A 426 20.15 4.40 -4.90
C ASP A 426 19.70 5.27 -3.74
N LEU A 427 18.40 5.38 -3.55
CA LEU A 427 17.82 6.14 -2.45
C LEU A 427 17.52 5.18 -1.28
N ILE A 428 17.79 5.60 -0.06
CA ILE A 428 17.70 4.72 1.12
C ILE A 428 16.29 4.12 1.29
N TRP A 429 15.25 4.89 1.00
CA TRP A 429 13.85 4.44 1.10
C TRP A 429 13.44 3.40 0.03
N GLN A 430 14.30 3.10 -0.95
CA GLN A 430 14.10 2.03 -1.93
C GLN A 430 14.59 0.67 -1.42
N ASP A 431 15.04 0.60 -0.17
CA ASP A 431 15.61 -0.61 0.44
C ASP A 431 16.70 -1.26 -0.43
N PRO A 432 17.77 -0.53 -0.80
CA PRO A 432 18.75 -1.00 -1.76
C PRO A 432 19.45 -2.28 -1.27
N VAL A 433 19.65 -3.22 -2.19
CA VAL A 433 20.35 -4.48 -1.93
C VAL A 433 21.49 -4.62 -2.95
N PRO A 434 22.72 -4.89 -2.53
CA PRO A 434 23.82 -5.12 -3.47
C PRO A 434 23.60 -6.42 -4.25
N ALA A 435 24.15 -6.50 -5.45
CA ALA A 435 24.11 -7.73 -6.22
C ALA A 435 24.83 -8.85 -5.47
N GLY A 436 24.17 -10.00 -5.34
CA GLY A 436 24.77 -11.20 -4.75
C GLY A 436 25.65 -11.98 -5.72
N SER A 437 26.58 -12.77 -5.18
CA SER A 437 27.38 -13.70 -5.98
C SER A 437 26.58 -14.93 -6.37
N THR A 438 26.73 -15.37 -7.60
CA THR A 438 26.28 -16.70 -8.07
C THR A 438 27.43 -17.69 -8.21
N ASP A 439 28.66 -17.27 -7.94
CA ASP A 439 29.88 -18.06 -8.09
C ASP A 439 30.18 -18.86 -6.82
N TYR A 440 29.30 -19.80 -6.52
CA TYR A 440 29.47 -20.81 -5.47
C TYR A 440 28.76 -22.11 -5.84
N CYS A 441 29.17 -23.21 -5.21
CA CYS A 441 28.56 -24.53 -5.45
C CYS A 441 27.37 -24.73 -4.50
N GLU A 442 26.16 -24.75 -5.04
CA GLU A 442 24.90 -24.96 -4.29
C GLU A 442 24.94 -26.24 -3.45
N GLU A 443 25.42 -27.35 -4.03
CA GLU A 443 25.47 -28.65 -3.33
C GLU A 443 26.41 -28.64 -2.12
N VAL A 444 27.53 -27.88 -2.20
CA VAL A 444 28.44 -27.71 -1.06
C VAL A 444 27.75 -26.93 0.06
N VAL A 445 26.99 -25.87 -0.28
CA VAL A 445 26.21 -25.10 0.72
C VAL A 445 25.14 -26.00 1.34
N LYS A 446 24.37 -26.75 0.55
CA LYS A 446 23.37 -27.72 1.03
C LYS A 446 23.96 -28.76 1.95
N GLN A 447 25.13 -29.30 1.61
CA GLN A 447 25.81 -30.25 2.49
C GLN A 447 26.17 -29.64 3.83
N LYS A 448 26.77 -28.45 3.86
CA LYS A 448 27.12 -27.77 5.10
C LYS A 448 25.89 -27.43 5.95
N ILE A 449 24.80 -27.04 5.32
CA ILE A 449 23.52 -26.82 6.00
C ILE A 449 23.01 -28.13 6.62
N ALA A 450 23.02 -29.23 5.87
CA ALA A 450 22.57 -30.54 6.34
C ALA A 450 23.39 -31.07 7.53
N GLU A 451 24.69 -30.74 7.58
CA GLU A 451 25.64 -31.11 8.63
C GLU A 451 25.67 -30.12 9.81
N SER A 452 24.99 -28.99 9.73
CA SER A 452 25.02 -27.91 10.74
C SER A 452 24.46 -28.30 12.10
N GLY A 453 23.62 -29.33 12.16
CA GLY A 453 22.91 -29.72 13.38
C GLY A 453 21.67 -28.90 13.70
N LEU A 454 21.32 -27.88 12.89
CA LEU A 454 20.10 -27.10 13.04
C LEU A 454 18.86 -27.97 12.83
N SER A 455 17.81 -27.70 13.61
CA SER A 455 16.53 -28.40 13.47
C SER A 455 15.78 -27.97 12.21
N ILE A 456 14.87 -28.80 11.72
CA ILE A 456 13.95 -28.45 10.63
C ILE A 456 13.17 -27.17 10.99
N SER A 457 12.68 -27.09 12.21
CA SER A 457 11.92 -25.93 12.70
C SER A 457 12.76 -24.64 12.67
N ASP A 458 14.03 -24.68 13.12
CA ASP A 458 14.91 -23.49 13.12
C ASP A 458 15.17 -22.99 11.69
N MET A 459 15.47 -23.92 10.77
CA MET A 459 15.77 -23.57 9.39
C MET A 459 14.54 -23.01 8.66
N VAL A 460 13.39 -23.66 8.80
CA VAL A 460 12.14 -23.22 8.17
C VAL A 460 11.66 -21.89 8.77
N SER A 461 11.67 -21.76 10.10
CA SER A 461 11.23 -20.52 10.75
C SER A 461 12.11 -19.33 10.38
N THR A 462 13.44 -19.51 10.31
CA THR A 462 14.34 -18.40 9.94
C THR A 462 14.15 -17.95 8.50
N ALA A 463 13.99 -18.90 7.55
CA ALA A 463 13.71 -18.56 6.16
C ALA A 463 12.34 -17.87 6.02
N TRP A 464 11.33 -18.38 6.72
CA TRP A 464 10.00 -17.76 6.74
C TRP A 464 10.03 -16.35 7.33
N ASP A 465 10.64 -16.16 8.50
CA ASP A 465 10.75 -14.87 9.17
C ASP A 465 11.49 -13.82 8.31
N SER A 466 12.45 -14.25 7.50
CA SER A 466 13.13 -13.40 6.54
C SER A 466 12.21 -12.98 5.40
N ALA A 467 11.45 -13.93 4.82
CA ALA A 467 10.65 -13.72 3.62
C ALA A 467 9.27 -13.11 3.89
N ARG A 468 8.66 -13.40 5.05
CA ARG A 468 7.27 -12.98 5.39
C ARG A 468 7.07 -11.48 5.53
N THR A 469 8.13 -10.68 5.53
CA THR A 469 8.06 -9.22 5.54
C THR A 469 7.62 -8.65 4.19
N TYR A 470 7.68 -9.44 3.12
CA TYR A 470 7.29 -8.99 1.79
C TYR A 470 5.83 -8.51 1.74
N ARG A 471 5.64 -7.38 1.06
CA ARG A 471 4.34 -6.78 0.77
C ARG A 471 4.21 -6.54 -0.73
N GLY A 472 3.24 -7.20 -1.36
CA GLY A 472 2.92 -6.98 -2.78
C GLY A 472 2.27 -5.63 -3.05
N SER A 473 1.81 -4.92 -2.03
CA SER A 473 1.20 -3.59 -2.12
C SER A 473 2.20 -2.50 -2.55
N ASP A 474 3.44 -2.56 -2.04
CA ASP A 474 4.51 -1.61 -2.36
C ASP A 474 5.84 -2.29 -2.72
N MET A 475 5.82 -3.61 -2.88
CA MET A 475 6.98 -4.43 -3.27
C MET A 475 8.18 -4.31 -2.32
N ARG A 476 7.94 -4.03 -1.03
CA ARG A 476 8.96 -3.92 0.01
C ARG A 476 9.06 -5.20 0.83
N GLY A 477 10.18 -5.34 1.55
CA GLY A 477 10.45 -6.52 2.36
C GLY A 477 10.92 -7.73 1.55
N GLY A 478 10.91 -8.90 2.18
CA GLY A 478 11.35 -10.15 1.56
C GLY A 478 12.70 -10.64 2.05
N ALA A 479 13.16 -11.77 1.50
CA ALA A 479 14.37 -12.46 1.94
C ALA A 479 15.67 -11.87 1.38
N ASN A 480 15.60 -11.14 0.24
CA ASN A 480 16.77 -10.52 -0.37
C ASN A 480 17.31 -9.40 0.55
N GLY A 481 18.62 -9.33 0.68
CA GLY A 481 19.26 -8.40 1.59
C GLY A 481 19.56 -8.96 2.98
N ALA A 482 18.98 -10.10 3.36
CA ALA A 482 19.13 -10.70 4.70
C ALA A 482 18.95 -9.70 5.85
N ARG A 483 18.00 -8.75 5.73
CA ARG A 483 17.78 -7.70 6.74
C ARG A 483 17.33 -8.25 8.09
N ILE A 484 16.92 -9.51 8.14
CA ILE A 484 16.63 -10.22 9.40
C ILE A 484 17.82 -10.24 10.38
N ARG A 485 19.06 -10.03 9.91
CA ARG A 485 20.27 -9.90 10.75
C ARG A 485 20.57 -8.48 11.20
N LEU A 486 19.84 -7.48 10.67
CA LEU A 486 20.03 -6.05 10.91
C LEU A 486 18.89 -5.48 11.77
N ALA A 487 19.14 -4.34 12.42
CA ALA A 487 18.06 -3.58 13.03
C ALA A 487 17.15 -2.97 11.96
N PRO A 488 15.82 -2.87 12.18
CA PRO A 488 15.10 -3.27 13.40
C PRO A 488 14.71 -4.77 13.40
N GLN A 489 14.76 -5.46 12.27
CA GLN A 489 14.15 -6.78 12.05
C GLN A 489 14.74 -7.87 12.97
N LYS A 490 16.04 -7.84 13.27
CA LYS A 490 16.67 -8.82 14.17
C LYS A 490 16.10 -8.84 15.58
N ASP A 491 15.55 -7.70 16.02
CA ASP A 491 15.06 -7.48 17.37
C ASP A 491 13.55 -7.65 17.50
N TRP A 492 12.84 -7.87 16.40
CA TRP A 492 11.39 -8.09 16.40
C TRP A 492 11.02 -9.36 17.17
N GLN A 493 10.07 -9.25 18.09
CA GLN A 493 9.64 -10.34 18.95
C GLN A 493 9.25 -11.60 18.16
N GLY A 494 8.52 -11.43 17.06
CA GLY A 494 8.04 -12.53 16.21
C GLY A 494 9.17 -13.38 15.60
N ASN A 495 10.39 -12.84 15.52
CA ASN A 495 11.56 -13.54 14.99
C ASN A 495 12.32 -14.33 16.05
N GLU A 496 11.91 -14.26 17.34
CA GLU A 496 12.57 -14.94 18.45
C GLU A 496 14.08 -14.62 18.51
N PRO A 497 14.47 -13.39 18.90
CA PRO A 497 15.84 -12.87 18.72
C PRO A 497 16.96 -13.77 19.25
N THR A 498 16.75 -14.48 20.39
CA THR A 498 17.76 -15.40 20.95
C THR A 498 17.97 -16.60 20.03
N ARG A 499 16.90 -17.26 19.58
CA ARG A 499 16.95 -18.37 18.62
C ARG A 499 17.58 -17.91 17.30
N LEU A 500 17.13 -16.79 16.79
CA LEU A 500 17.61 -16.21 15.54
C LEU A 500 19.12 -15.95 15.59
N ALA A 501 19.64 -15.35 16.67
CA ALA A 501 21.06 -15.06 16.81
C ALA A 501 21.93 -16.32 16.78
N ASP A 502 21.47 -17.43 17.37
CA ASP A 502 22.21 -18.70 17.32
C ASP A 502 22.20 -19.34 15.93
N VAL A 503 21.07 -19.26 15.21
CA VAL A 503 20.98 -19.75 13.82
C VAL A 503 21.85 -18.93 12.89
N LEU A 504 21.82 -17.58 13.01
CA LEU A 504 22.59 -16.70 12.15
C LEU A 504 24.11 -16.91 12.29
N LYS A 505 24.63 -17.19 13.48
CA LYS A 505 26.05 -17.55 13.66
C LYS A 505 26.47 -18.74 12.79
N VAL A 506 25.60 -19.74 12.68
CA VAL A 506 25.86 -20.91 11.83
C VAL A 506 25.83 -20.51 10.36
N TYR A 507 24.86 -19.70 9.96
CA TYR A 507 24.73 -19.25 8.56
C TYR A 507 25.88 -18.34 8.13
N GLU A 508 26.33 -17.43 8.99
CA GLU A 508 27.51 -16.60 8.77
C GLU A 508 28.77 -17.44 8.54
N GLN A 509 28.96 -18.52 9.30
CA GLN A 509 30.09 -19.43 9.10
C GLN A 509 29.97 -20.17 7.76
N ILE A 510 28.75 -20.63 7.38
CA ILE A 510 28.55 -21.31 6.09
C ILE A 510 28.81 -20.34 4.94
N SER A 511 28.32 -19.10 5.05
CA SER A 511 28.56 -18.03 4.09
C SER A 511 30.07 -17.79 3.89
N ALA A 512 30.81 -17.59 4.98
CA ALA A 512 32.26 -17.37 4.96
C ALA A 512 33.04 -18.56 4.31
N ASP A 513 32.58 -19.78 4.56
CA ASP A 513 33.23 -20.99 4.03
C ASP A 513 32.95 -21.25 2.55
N THR A 514 31.82 -20.75 2.02
CA THR A 514 31.32 -21.12 0.69
C THR A 514 31.30 -19.98 -0.30
N GLY A 515 31.32 -18.73 0.16
CA GLY A 515 31.15 -17.53 -0.68
C GLY A 515 29.70 -17.24 -1.07
N ALA A 516 28.74 -18.02 -0.60
CA ALA A 516 27.31 -17.71 -0.75
C ALA A 516 26.93 -16.54 0.18
N SER A 517 26.02 -15.65 -0.24
CA SER A 517 25.48 -14.62 0.64
C SER A 517 24.69 -15.22 1.82
N ILE A 518 24.60 -14.51 2.92
CA ILE A 518 23.80 -14.94 4.08
C ILE A 518 22.32 -15.06 3.65
N ALA A 519 21.84 -14.18 2.79
CA ALA A 519 20.48 -14.24 2.24
C ALA A 519 20.22 -15.54 1.47
N ASP A 520 21.15 -15.97 0.63
CA ASP A 520 21.05 -17.24 -0.09
C ASP A 520 21.16 -18.44 0.87
N VAL A 521 22.03 -18.40 1.87
CA VAL A 521 22.13 -19.45 2.90
C VAL A 521 20.84 -19.61 3.69
N ILE A 522 20.18 -18.50 4.10
CA ILE A 522 18.90 -18.51 4.80
C ILE A 522 17.82 -19.23 4.00
N VAL A 523 17.64 -18.83 2.73
CA VAL A 523 16.60 -19.41 1.87
C VAL A 523 16.91 -20.86 1.53
N LEU A 524 18.17 -21.18 1.26
CA LEU A 524 18.60 -22.53 0.94
C LEU A 524 18.47 -23.48 2.16
N ALA A 525 18.67 -22.97 3.37
CA ALA A 525 18.46 -23.75 4.59
C ALA A 525 16.98 -24.14 4.78
N GLY A 526 16.06 -23.22 4.51
CA GLY A 526 14.63 -23.54 4.46
C GLY A 526 14.32 -24.62 3.43
N SER A 527 14.90 -24.54 2.23
CA SER A 527 14.73 -25.54 1.17
C SER A 527 15.26 -26.92 1.59
N VAL A 528 16.47 -26.98 2.17
CA VAL A 528 17.07 -28.24 2.69
C VAL A 528 16.21 -28.87 3.77
N ALA A 529 15.66 -28.04 4.68
CA ALA A 529 14.78 -28.53 5.74
C ALA A 529 13.49 -29.14 5.19
N ILE A 530 12.88 -28.49 4.19
CA ILE A 530 11.68 -29.02 3.52
C ILE A 530 11.96 -30.30 2.76
N GLU A 531 13.04 -30.36 1.99
CA GLU A 531 13.47 -31.59 1.30
C GLU A 531 13.67 -32.76 2.31
N LYS A 532 14.31 -32.47 3.44
CA LYS A 532 14.52 -33.45 4.53
C LYS A 532 13.20 -33.91 5.18
N ALA A 533 12.27 -32.96 5.43
CA ALA A 533 10.97 -33.26 6.02
C ALA A 533 10.07 -34.05 5.06
N ALA A 534 10.08 -33.72 3.77
CA ALA A 534 9.36 -34.46 2.73
C ALA A 534 9.90 -35.90 2.60
N LYS A 535 11.22 -36.06 2.57
CA LYS A 535 11.86 -37.39 2.52
C LYS A 535 11.50 -38.25 3.74
N ALA A 536 11.46 -37.66 4.93
CA ALA A 536 11.02 -38.34 6.14
C ALA A 536 9.54 -38.78 6.10
N ALA A 537 8.71 -38.04 5.33
CA ALA A 537 7.32 -38.39 5.05
C ALA A 537 7.15 -39.39 3.89
N GLY A 538 8.23 -39.79 3.21
CA GLY A 538 8.22 -40.76 2.09
C GLY A 538 8.14 -40.14 0.71
N TYR A 539 8.34 -38.82 0.58
CA TYR A 539 8.30 -38.08 -0.69
C TYR A 539 9.69 -37.58 -1.05
N GLU A 540 10.11 -37.79 -2.29
CA GLU A 540 11.33 -37.19 -2.82
C GLU A 540 10.97 -35.94 -3.63
N VAL A 541 11.39 -34.77 -3.14
CA VAL A 541 11.16 -33.47 -3.78
C VAL A 541 12.46 -32.68 -3.80
N ARG A 542 12.59 -31.82 -4.80
CA ARG A 542 13.58 -30.76 -4.85
C ARG A 542 12.86 -29.41 -4.76
N VAL A 543 13.26 -28.59 -3.80
CA VAL A 543 12.75 -27.22 -3.68
C VAL A 543 13.52 -26.33 -4.63
N PRO A 544 12.86 -25.66 -5.62
CA PRO A 544 13.53 -24.73 -6.52
C PRO A 544 14.23 -23.60 -5.76
N PHE A 545 15.43 -23.27 -6.21
CA PHE A 545 16.24 -22.22 -5.59
C PHE A 545 16.86 -21.31 -6.65
N LEU A 546 16.72 -19.99 -6.45
CA LEU A 546 17.36 -18.96 -7.29
C LEU A 546 18.51 -18.32 -6.50
N LYS A 547 19.73 -18.44 -7.04
CA LYS A 547 20.95 -17.84 -6.48
C LYS A 547 20.99 -16.33 -6.69
N GLY A 548 21.88 -15.66 -5.95
CA GLY A 548 22.31 -14.31 -6.25
C GLY A 548 21.63 -13.24 -5.40
N ARG A 549 20.98 -13.62 -4.27
CA ARG A 549 20.58 -12.62 -3.27
C ARG A 549 21.82 -11.95 -2.71
N GLY A 550 21.76 -10.63 -2.49
CA GLY A 550 22.80 -9.87 -1.82
C GLY A 550 22.54 -9.73 -0.32
N ASP A 551 23.53 -9.24 0.40
CA ASP A 551 23.43 -8.92 1.82
C ASP A 551 23.45 -7.40 2.00
N ALA A 552 22.35 -6.82 2.48
CA ALA A 552 22.27 -5.40 2.80
C ALA A 552 23.15 -5.05 4.02
N THR A 553 23.46 -3.77 4.19
CA THR A 553 24.16 -3.22 5.36
C THR A 553 23.24 -2.31 6.17
N ASP A 554 23.72 -1.90 7.35
CA ASP A 554 22.97 -0.92 8.19
C ASP A 554 22.80 0.41 7.45
N GLU A 555 23.82 0.86 6.68
CA GLU A 555 23.75 2.10 5.90
C GLU A 555 22.76 2.04 4.72
N MET A 556 22.41 0.83 4.28
CA MET A 556 21.41 0.58 3.23
C MET A 556 20.00 0.39 3.80
N THR A 557 19.83 0.51 5.11
CA THR A 557 18.55 0.23 5.79
C THR A 557 18.02 1.51 6.43
N ASP A 558 16.91 2.02 5.92
CA ASP A 558 16.14 3.09 6.54
C ASP A 558 15.30 2.51 7.68
N VAL A 559 15.89 2.53 8.90
CA VAL A 559 15.33 1.87 10.09
C VAL A 559 13.90 2.31 10.37
N ASP A 560 13.65 3.62 10.31
CA ASP A 560 12.33 4.19 10.63
C ASP A 560 11.26 3.76 9.62
N SER A 561 11.60 3.77 8.33
CA SER A 561 10.67 3.34 7.29
C SER A 561 10.57 1.81 7.17
N PHE A 562 11.53 1.07 7.72
CA PHE A 562 11.52 -0.40 7.73
C PHE A 562 10.74 -0.98 8.93
N GLU A 563 10.65 -0.28 10.06
CA GLU A 563 9.89 -0.71 11.24
C GLU A 563 8.43 -1.09 10.93
N PRO A 564 7.67 -0.35 10.09
CA PRO A 564 6.30 -0.72 9.70
C PRO A 564 6.16 -2.05 8.95
N LEU A 565 7.26 -2.64 8.49
CA LEU A 565 7.24 -3.98 7.88
C LEU A 565 7.12 -5.11 8.92
N GLU A 566 7.25 -4.82 10.23
CA GLU A 566 7.01 -5.82 11.28
C GLU A 566 5.58 -6.32 11.21
N PRO A 567 5.37 -7.64 11.00
CA PRO A 567 4.01 -8.19 11.06
C PRO A 567 3.41 -8.00 12.45
N LEU A 568 2.18 -7.50 12.53
CA LEU A 568 1.45 -7.43 13.81
C LEU A 568 1.00 -8.81 14.30
N ALA A 569 0.82 -9.73 13.37
CA ALA A 569 0.52 -11.13 13.61
C ALA A 569 1.07 -11.99 12.48
N ASP A 570 1.34 -13.23 12.78
CA ASP A 570 1.67 -14.27 11.82
C ASP A 570 0.90 -15.56 12.14
N GLY A 571 -0.24 -15.71 11.49
CA GLY A 571 -1.07 -16.91 11.66
C GLY A 571 -0.36 -18.19 11.20
N PHE A 572 0.60 -18.12 10.26
CA PHE A 572 1.38 -19.27 9.82
C PHE A 572 2.29 -19.83 10.93
N ARG A 573 2.72 -18.96 11.87
CA ARG A 573 3.50 -19.35 13.06
C ARG A 573 2.73 -19.25 14.37
N ASN A 574 1.41 -19.08 14.32
CA ASN A 574 0.53 -18.95 15.50
C ASN A 574 0.97 -17.84 16.47
N TRP A 575 1.41 -16.71 15.94
CA TRP A 575 1.93 -15.58 16.70
C TRP A 575 1.11 -14.31 16.52
N GLN A 576 0.95 -13.54 17.59
CA GLN A 576 0.42 -12.17 17.60
C GLN A 576 1.27 -11.32 18.54
N LYS A 577 1.55 -10.07 18.15
CA LYS A 577 2.33 -9.11 18.95
C LYS A 577 1.62 -8.75 20.26
N LYS A 578 0.28 -8.68 20.22
CA LYS A 578 -0.61 -8.43 21.36
C LYS A 578 -2.01 -8.98 21.06
N ASP A 579 -2.91 -8.86 22.02
CA ASP A 579 -4.33 -9.10 21.75
C ASP A 579 -4.92 -7.94 20.93
N TYR A 580 -5.55 -8.25 19.80
CA TYR A 580 -6.21 -7.30 18.92
C TYR A 580 -7.72 -7.51 18.95
N ILE A 581 -8.48 -6.45 18.64
CA ILE A 581 -9.94 -6.53 18.43
C ILE A 581 -10.24 -7.32 17.15
N VAL A 582 -9.39 -7.16 16.13
CA VAL A 582 -9.47 -7.91 14.87
C VAL A 582 -9.19 -9.38 15.13
N LYS A 583 -9.98 -10.26 14.54
CA LYS A 583 -9.85 -11.71 14.74
C LYS A 583 -8.55 -12.23 14.12
N PRO A 584 -7.87 -13.23 14.76
CA PRO A 584 -6.62 -13.79 14.25
C PRO A 584 -6.69 -14.33 12.81
N GLU A 585 -7.82 -14.90 12.42
CA GLU A 585 -8.05 -15.39 11.05
C GLU A 585 -8.14 -14.25 10.01
N GLU A 586 -8.62 -13.07 10.38
CA GLU A 586 -8.63 -11.90 9.51
C GLU A 586 -7.21 -11.34 9.34
N MET A 587 -6.40 -11.36 10.40
CA MET A 587 -4.98 -10.97 10.34
C MET A 587 -4.14 -11.97 9.52
N LEU A 588 -4.48 -13.28 9.56
CA LEU A 588 -3.88 -14.26 8.65
C LEU A 588 -4.21 -13.95 7.20
N LEU A 589 -5.48 -13.66 6.91
CA LEU A 589 -5.95 -13.32 5.56
C LEU A 589 -5.25 -12.08 5.01
N ASP A 590 -5.14 -11.03 5.82
CA ASP A 590 -4.43 -9.79 5.48
C ASP A 590 -2.95 -10.07 5.14
N ARG A 591 -2.26 -10.85 5.96
CA ARG A 591 -0.87 -11.24 5.71
C ARG A 591 -0.74 -12.08 4.43
N ALA A 592 -1.64 -13.02 4.19
CA ALA A 592 -1.64 -13.85 2.98
C ALA A 592 -1.83 -12.98 1.73
N GLN A 593 -2.72 -12.00 1.78
CA GLN A 593 -2.95 -11.06 0.67
C GLN A 593 -1.71 -10.21 0.40
N LEU A 594 -1.09 -9.62 1.43
CA LEU A 594 0.15 -8.85 1.28
C LEU A 594 1.29 -9.68 0.67
N MET A 595 1.38 -10.96 1.00
CA MET A 595 2.36 -11.88 0.41
C MET A 595 1.97 -12.40 -0.98
N GLY A 596 0.85 -11.95 -1.53
CA GLY A 596 0.36 -12.35 -2.85
C GLY A 596 -0.12 -13.81 -2.93
N LEU A 597 -0.51 -14.42 -1.80
CA LEU A 597 -0.96 -15.80 -1.74
C LEU A 597 -2.42 -15.95 -2.17
N THR A 598 -2.72 -17.00 -2.90
CA THR A 598 -4.08 -17.48 -3.12
C THR A 598 -4.59 -18.26 -1.90
N ALA A 599 -5.91 -18.49 -1.81
CA ALA A 599 -6.47 -19.25 -0.71
C ALA A 599 -5.95 -20.71 -0.62
N PRO A 600 -5.77 -21.46 -1.72
CA PRO A 600 -5.07 -22.75 -1.69
C PRO A 600 -3.62 -22.67 -1.18
N GLU A 601 -2.83 -21.67 -1.64
CA GLU A 601 -1.45 -21.47 -1.18
C GLU A 601 -1.39 -21.14 0.30
N MET A 602 -2.26 -20.26 0.81
CA MET A 602 -2.40 -19.97 2.23
C MET A 602 -2.73 -21.25 3.03
N THR A 603 -3.63 -22.08 2.51
CA THR A 603 -4.05 -23.34 3.14
C THR A 603 -2.89 -24.33 3.29
N VAL A 604 -2.17 -24.62 2.20
CA VAL A 604 -1.07 -25.61 2.26
C VAL A 604 0.10 -25.12 3.11
N LEU A 605 0.42 -23.81 3.04
CA LEU A 605 1.49 -23.23 3.85
C LEU A 605 1.15 -23.34 5.35
N LEU A 606 -0.06 -23.00 5.75
CA LEU A 606 -0.46 -23.11 7.15
C LEU A 606 -0.37 -24.57 7.64
N GLY A 607 -0.99 -25.51 6.93
CA GLY A 607 -0.97 -26.92 7.34
C GLY A 607 0.45 -27.51 7.40
N GLY A 608 1.30 -27.18 6.42
CA GLY A 608 2.69 -27.62 6.38
C GLY A 608 3.54 -27.01 7.50
N MET A 609 3.39 -25.71 7.76
CA MET A 609 4.09 -25.04 8.87
C MET A 609 3.73 -25.65 10.22
N ARG A 610 2.48 -26.08 10.42
CA ARG A 610 2.04 -26.78 11.64
C ARG A 610 2.74 -28.11 11.82
N VAL A 611 2.73 -28.99 10.82
CA VAL A 611 3.35 -30.32 10.93
C VAL A 611 4.87 -30.24 11.00
N LEU A 612 5.48 -29.16 10.50
CA LEU A 612 6.92 -28.91 10.64
C LEU A 612 7.31 -28.35 12.04
N GLY A 613 6.33 -28.02 12.89
CA GLY A 613 6.57 -27.56 14.26
C GLY A 613 7.15 -26.16 14.36
N THR A 614 6.79 -25.25 13.43
CA THR A 614 7.36 -23.91 13.32
C THR A 614 6.64 -22.83 14.12
N ASN A 615 5.71 -23.20 14.99
CA ASN A 615 5.00 -22.25 15.83
C ASN A 615 5.93 -21.41 16.70
N TYR A 616 5.61 -20.15 16.87
CA TYR A 616 6.30 -19.26 17.80
C TYR A 616 6.37 -19.85 19.21
N GLY A 617 7.54 -19.74 19.84
CA GLY A 617 7.77 -20.28 21.19
C GLY A 617 7.61 -21.80 21.30
N GLY A 618 7.59 -22.54 20.20
CA GLY A 618 7.43 -23.99 20.18
C GLY A 618 6.06 -24.47 20.62
N THR A 619 5.03 -23.62 20.61
CA THR A 619 3.65 -23.98 20.99
C THR A 619 3.09 -25.09 20.10
N LYS A 620 2.19 -25.89 20.63
CA LYS A 620 1.64 -27.06 19.92
C LYS A 620 0.22 -26.85 19.38
N HIS A 621 -0.27 -25.60 19.38
CA HIS A 621 -1.58 -25.31 18.81
C HIS A 621 -1.57 -25.53 17.29
N GLY A 622 -2.47 -26.35 16.80
CA GLY A 622 -2.58 -26.69 15.39
C GLY A 622 -1.59 -27.78 14.92
N VAL A 623 -0.70 -28.28 15.78
CA VAL A 623 0.22 -29.39 15.44
C VAL A 623 -0.54 -30.70 15.53
N PHE A 624 -1.40 -30.97 14.53
CA PHE A 624 -2.28 -32.15 14.50
C PHE A 624 -1.56 -33.36 13.88
N THR A 625 -0.44 -33.74 14.43
CA THR A 625 0.34 -34.89 13.95
C THR A 625 1.11 -35.56 15.09
N ASN A 626 1.34 -36.88 14.95
CA ASN A 626 2.27 -37.62 15.78
C ASN A 626 3.67 -37.76 15.12
N ARG A 627 3.86 -37.13 13.96
CA ARG A 627 5.08 -37.17 13.12
C ARG A 627 5.63 -35.78 12.90
N GLU A 628 5.74 -34.98 13.95
CA GLU A 628 6.25 -33.62 13.88
C GLU A 628 7.62 -33.57 13.19
N GLY A 629 7.84 -32.58 12.33
CA GLY A 629 9.04 -32.45 11.51
C GLY A 629 9.00 -33.23 10.18
N GLN A 630 7.90 -33.92 9.89
CA GLN A 630 7.66 -34.57 8.60
C GLN A 630 6.61 -33.80 7.81
N LEU A 631 6.84 -33.54 6.53
CA LEU A 631 5.92 -32.80 5.68
C LEU A 631 4.78 -33.72 5.20
N THR A 632 3.77 -33.86 6.04
CA THR A 632 2.59 -34.70 5.82
C THR A 632 1.31 -33.86 5.77
N ASN A 633 0.25 -34.41 5.19
CA ASN A 633 -1.10 -33.81 5.20
C ASN A 633 -1.88 -34.07 6.49
N ASP A 634 -1.21 -34.52 7.56
CA ASP A 634 -1.83 -34.89 8.85
C ASP A 634 -2.67 -33.77 9.46
N PHE A 635 -2.27 -32.49 9.28
CA PHE A 635 -3.06 -31.36 9.76
C PHE A 635 -4.49 -31.41 9.23
N PHE A 636 -4.65 -31.62 7.94
CA PHE A 636 -5.97 -31.64 7.28
C PHE A 636 -6.74 -32.92 7.60
N ALA A 637 -6.06 -34.06 7.58
CA ALA A 637 -6.69 -35.34 7.90
C ALA A 637 -7.27 -35.35 9.33
N ASN A 638 -6.52 -34.81 10.30
CA ASN A 638 -6.97 -34.74 11.70
C ASN A 638 -7.96 -33.59 11.95
N LEU A 639 -7.87 -32.48 11.20
CA LEU A 639 -8.83 -31.38 11.27
C LEU A 639 -10.23 -31.81 10.80
N THR A 640 -10.30 -32.65 9.78
CA THR A 640 -11.57 -33.11 9.18
C THR A 640 -12.08 -34.44 9.77
N ASP A 641 -11.31 -35.07 10.66
CA ASP A 641 -11.69 -36.34 11.27
C ASP A 641 -12.93 -36.20 12.17
N MET A 642 -14.02 -36.86 11.81
CA MET A 642 -15.29 -36.90 12.54
C MET A 642 -15.21 -37.66 13.90
N GLY A 643 -14.14 -38.39 14.15
CA GLY A 643 -13.83 -38.96 15.45
C GLY A 643 -13.41 -37.91 16.49
N ASN A 644 -13.17 -36.67 16.07
CA ASN A 644 -12.78 -35.58 16.93
C ASN A 644 -13.94 -34.65 17.28
N SER A 645 -13.86 -34.01 18.43
CA SER A 645 -14.71 -32.93 18.90
C SER A 645 -13.87 -31.72 19.31
N TRP A 646 -14.43 -30.53 19.20
CA TRP A 646 -13.74 -29.26 19.41
C TRP A 646 -14.33 -28.55 20.62
N LYS A 647 -13.52 -28.19 21.60
CA LYS A 647 -13.99 -27.57 22.85
C LYS A 647 -13.21 -26.29 23.14
N PRO A 648 -13.86 -25.14 23.26
CA PRO A 648 -13.20 -23.91 23.70
C PRO A 648 -12.81 -24.06 25.19
N VAL A 649 -11.56 -23.72 25.51
CA VAL A 649 -11.01 -23.81 26.87
C VAL A 649 -10.36 -22.53 27.36
N GLY A 650 -10.24 -21.53 26.48
CA GLY A 650 -9.69 -20.22 26.81
C GLY A 650 -9.90 -19.23 25.69
N ASN A 651 -9.36 -18.02 25.87
CA ASN A 651 -9.33 -17.04 24.80
C ASN A 651 -8.44 -17.56 23.67
N ASN A 652 -9.00 -17.70 22.47
CA ASN A 652 -8.31 -18.21 21.27
C ASN A 652 -7.66 -19.61 21.45
N VAL A 653 -8.09 -20.41 22.44
CA VAL A 653 -7.56 -21.76 22.68
C VAL A 653 -8.68 -22.79 22.71
N TYR A 654 -8.48 -23.88 21.97
CA TYR A 654 -9.42 -24.99 21.84
C TYR A 654 -8.71 -26.30 22.09
N GLU A 655 -9.42 -27.24 22.69
CA GLU A 655 -9.00 -28.65 22.79
C GLU A 655 -9.67 -29.48 21.72
N ILE A 656 -8.88 -30.36 21.11
CA ILE A 656 -9.36 -31.40 20.22
C ILE A 656 -9.39 -32.68 20.98
N ARG A 657 -10.57 -33.27 21.11
CA ARG A 657 -10.83 -34.42 21.93
C ARG A 657 -11.36 -35.58 21.10
N ASP A 658 -10.97 -36.76 21.49
CA ASP A 658 -11.58 -37.99 20.99
C ASP A 658 -13.05 -37.99 21.37
N ARG A 659 -13.94 -38.18 20.41
CA ARG A 659 -15.39 -38.07 20.60
C ARG A 659 -15.97 -39.20 21.47
N GLN A 660 -15.30 -40.36 21.53
CA GLN A 660 -15.75 -41.50 22.30
C GLN A 660 -15.26 -41.48 23.73
N THR A 661 -13.99 -41.10 23.92
CA THR A 661 -13.30 -41.18 25.21
C THR A 661 -13.23 -39.83 25.93
N ASP A 662 -13.52 -38.75 25.28
CA ASP A 662 -13.32 -37.36 25.72
C ASP A 662 -11.84 -37.01 26.07
N ALA A 663 -10.90 -37.88 25.67
CA ALA A 663 -9.48 -37.61 25.86
C ALA A 663 -8.97 -36.50 24.97
N VAL A 664 -8.17 -35.59 25.52
CA VAL A 664 -7.52 -34.52 24.74
C VAL A 664 -6.45 -35.12 23.83
N LYS A 665 -6.55 -34.89 22.53
CA LYS A 665 -5.55 -35.30 21.53
C LYS A 665 -4.57 -34.17 21.21
N TRP A 666 -5.08 -32.97 20.91
CA TRP A 666 -4.31 -31.79 20.54
C TRP A 666 -4.98 -30.52 21.08
N THR A 667 -4.31 -29.39 20.85
CA THR A 667 -4.85 -28.05 21.06
C THR A 667 -4.80 -27.26 19.75
N ALA A 668 -5.65 -26.24 19.63
CA ALA A 668 -5.77 -25.40 18.44
C ALA A 668 -5.98 -23.93 18.80
N SER A 669 -5.66 -23.05 17.87
CA SER A 669 -6.12 -21.66 17.85
C SER A 669 -7.31 -21.48 16.88
N ARG A 670 -7.90 -20.29 16.87
CA ARG A 670 -8.93 -19.92 15.88
C ARG A 670 -8.40 -20.03 14.45
N VAL A 671 -7.15 -19.63 14.24
CA VAL A 671 -6.47 -19.70 12.94
C VAL A 671 -6.43 -21.13 12.40
N ASP A 672 -6.27 -22.12 13.27
CA ASP A 672 -6.29 -23.52 12.86
C ASP A 672 -7.70 -24.00 12.51
N LEU A 673 -8.68 -23.62 13.36
CA LEU A 673 -10.05 -24.12 13.24
C LEU A 673 -10.85 -23.45 12.12
N VAL A 674 -10.46 -22.27 11.65
CA VAL A 674 -11.17 -21.61 10.53
C VAL A 674 -11.11 -22.42 9.24
N PHE A 675 -10.05 -23.23 9.06
CA PHE A 675 -9.91 -24.13 7.92
C PHE A 675 -10.89 -25.32 7.94
N GLY A 676 -11.48 -25.60 9.09
CA GLY A 676 -12.57 -26.60 9.22
C GLY A 676 -13.96 -25.96 9.30
N SER A 677 -14.08 -24.69 9.70
CA SER A 677 -15.35 -24.01 9.95
C SER A 677 -15.81 -23.14 8.78
N ASN A 678 -14.93 -22.40 8.11
CA ASN A 678 -15.26 -21.64 6.92
C ASN A 678 -15.47 -22.59 5.73
N SER A 679 -16.60 -22.50 5.03
CA SER A 679 -16.96 -23.46 3.99
C SER A 679 -16.01 -23.51 2.81
N LEU A 680 -15.43 -22.36 2.42
CA LEU A 680 -14.45 -22.29 1.33
C LEU A 680 -13.11 -22.90 1.75
N LEU A 681 -12.56 -22.48 2.89
CA LEU A 681 -11.31 -23.03 3.42
C LEU A 681 -11.42 -24.52 3.74
N ARG A 682 -12.59 -24.96 4.24
CA ARG A 682 -12.83 -26.39 4.49
C ARG A 682 -12.82 -27.19 3.18
N SER A 683 -13.35 -26.66 2.09
CA SER A 683 -13.32 -27.36 0.79
C SER A 683 -11.88 -27.63 0.34
N TYR A 684 -10.94 -26.71 0.59
CA TYR A 684 -9.52 -26.95 0.33
C TYR A 684 -8.91 -27.93 1.32
N ALA A 685 -9.22 -27.79 2.61
CA ALA A 685 -8.76 -28.72 3.63
C ALA A 685 -9.20 -30.17 3.34
N GLU A 686 -10.45 -30.37 2.88
CA GLU A 686 -10.98 -31.67 2.47
C GLU A 686 -10.21 -32.28 1.28
N VAL A 687 -9.80 -31.46 0.31
CA VAL A 687 -8.97 -31.92 -0.80
C VAL A 687 -7.62 -32.45 -0.29
N TYR A 688 -6.96 -31.70 0.58
CA TYR A 688 -5.65 -32.11 1.12
C TYR A 688 -5.75 -33.23 2.17
N ALA A 689 -6.92 -33.44 2.77
CA ALA A 689 -7.18 -34.55 3.70
C ALA A 689 -7.39 -35.91 3.05
N GLN A 690 -7.58 -35.96 1.72
CA GLN A 690 -7.84 -37.20 0.98
C GLN A 690 -6.63 -38.13 1.02
N ASP A 691 -6.85 -39.43 1.07
CA ASP A 691 -5.81 -40.45 1.24
C ASP A 691 -4.80 -40.48 0.07
N ASP A 692 -5.22 -40.10 -1.13
CA ASP A 692 -4.42 -40.07 -2.36
C ASP A 692 -3.79 -38.70 -2.64
N ASN A 693 -4.03 -37.68 -1.82
CA ASN A 693 -3.56 -36.30 -2.03
C ASN A 693 -2.34 -35.91 -1.17
N GLY A 694 -1.68 -36.85 -0.51
CA GLY A 694 -0.46 -36.55 0.25
C GLY A 694 0.67 -36.00 -0.62
N GLU A 695 0.90 -36.61 -1.80
CA GLU A 695 1.91 -36.12 -2.76
C GLU A 695 1.50 -34.75 -3.33
N LYS A 696 0.23 -34.54 -3.64
CA LYS A 696 -0.30 -33.25 -4.11
C LYS A 696 -0.03 -32.17 -3.06
N PHE A 697 -0.36 -32.44 -1.79
CA PHE A 697 -0.09 -31.50 -0.71
C PHE A 697 1.38 -31.09 -0.67
N VAL A 698 2.31 -32.03 -0.71
CA VAL A 698 3.74 -31.74 -0.68
C VAL A 698 4.18 -30.90 -1.88
N LYS A 699 3.71 -31.21 -3.08
CA LYS A 699 4.01 -30.44 -4.30
C LYS A 699 3.46 -29.01 -4.20
N ASP A 700 2.23 -28.84 -3.80
CA ASP A 700 1.58 -27.53 -3.67
C ASP A 700 2.23 -26.70 -2.54
N PHE A 701 2.63 -27.33 -1.44
CA PHE A 701 3.40 -26.67 -0.39
C PHE A 701 4.75 -26.16 -0.91
N VAL A 702 5.51 -26.99 -1.63
CA VAL A 702 6.79 -26.59 -2.23
C VAL A 702 6.63 -25.45 -3.21
N ALA A 703 5.58 -25.46 -4.04
CA ALA A 703 5.29 -24.40 -4.98
C ALA A 703 4.98 -23.08 -4.26
N ALA A 704 4.09 -23.11 -3.25
CA ALA A 704 3.74 -21.94 -2.46
C ALA A 704 4.93 -21.40 -1.64
N TRP A 705 5.73 -22.28 -1.06
CA TRP A 705 6.98 -21.92 -0.37
C TRP A 705 7.96 -21.22 -1.31
N THR A 706 8.18 -21.78 -2.49
CA THR A 706 9.08 -21.20 -3.50
C THR A 706 8.62 -19.81 -3.92
N LYS A 707 7.31 -19.62 -4.09
CA LYS A 707 6.72 -18.31 -4.39
C LYS A 707 7.05 -17.29 -3.30
N VAL A 708 6.88 -17.65 -2.03
CA VAL A 708 7.19 -16.74 -0.90
C VAL A 708 8.68 -16.41 -0.86
N MET A 709 9.56 -17.41 -1.02
CA MET A 709 11.01 -17.19 -0.98
C MET A 709 11.56 -16.35 -2.14
N ASN A 710 10.82 -16.26 -3.25
CA ASN A 710 11.22 -15.51 -4.44
C ASN A 710 10.37 -14.26 -4.69
N ALA A 711 9.47 -13.89 -3.78
CA ALA A 711 8.53 -12.78 -4.00
C ALA A 711 9.23 -11.43 -4.28
N ASP A 712 10.43 -11.23 -3.75
CA ASP A 712 11.24 -10.02 -3.88
C ASP A 712 12.39 -10.14 -4.91
N ARG A 713 12.42 -11.20 -5.74
CA ARG A 713 13.50 -11.46 -6.72
C ARG A 713 13.25 -10.73 -8.05
N PHE A 714 13.14 -9.40 -8.00
CA PHE A 714 13.00 -8.54 -9.18
C PHE A 714 14.30 -8.40 -10.01
N ASP A 715 15.39 -8.90 -9.51
CA ASP A 715 16.72 -8.87 -10.11
C ASP A 715 16.95 -9.99 -11.14
N VAL A 716 16.09 -11.01 -11.16
CA VAL A 716 16.23 -12.21 -12.01
C VAL A 716 15.03 -12.50 -12.91
N VAL A 717 14.04 -11.61 -12.93
CA VAL A 717 12.81 -11.73 -13.73
C VAL A 717 12.76 -10.67 -14.80
#